data_d2c25885f66d9c89e172dce08f5d5138
#
_entry.id   d2c25885f66d9c89e172dce08f5d5138
#
_cell.length_a   1.000
_cell.length_b   1.000
_cell.length_c   1.000
_cell.angle_alpha   90.00
_cell.angle_beta   90.00
_cell.angle_gamma   90.00
#
_symmetry.space_group_name_H-M   'P 1'
#
loop_
_entity.id
_entity.type
_entity.pdbx_description
1 polymer ?
#
loop_
_entity_poly.entity_id
_entity_poly.type
_entity_poly.pdbx_seq_one_letter_code
_entity_poly.pdbx_strand_id
1 'polypeptide(L)'
;MNTLATKYDPKEVEDKWYKYWTDHDLFKSVPDEREPYTIVIPPPNVTGVLHMGHMLNETIQDILVRRARMEGKNACWVPGTDHASIATEAKVVNRLAQQGIRKSDLTRDEFLKHAWDWTHEHGGIILKQLRRLGASCDWSRTSFTMDEKRSKSVIKVFCDLYDKGLIYRGLRMVNWDPKAQTALSNEEVIYRDEKSKLYHLKYYLADQENVDTSAEGNVVHKDAKGYFAVVATTRPETIMGDTAMCINPKDPKNQWLKGHKVIVPLVGRVIPVIEDRYVDIEFGTGCLKVTPAHDTNDHMLGKTHNLETIDIFNADGTISDQSPLYVGMDRMDCRKQIAKDLDSAGLLDHVEDYENKVGYSERNSDTAVEPRLCMQWFLKMQHFADIALPPVMEDALKFYPEKYKNTYKNWLDNIQDWCISRQLWWGHRIPAYFLPTADGADEKYVVAPTREEALEKARKIEGYENITAEELKHDEDALDTWFSSWLWPISLFDGINNPGNEEIKYYYPTADLVTGPDIIFFWVARMIMAGYEYMGEMPFRHVYFTGIVRDKLGRKMSKSLGNSPDPIELIEKYGADGVRMGLMLAAPAGNDILYDDALCEQGRNFNNKIWNAFRLVKGWEVADIEQPEHSRLAVQWFDNVLRSTEAEVKDLFSKFRLNEALMAIYRLFWEEFSAWYLEAVKPAYQQPIDRATMDATLRFFDSLLRLLHPFMPFITEELWQHIDERKDGESIMYAPINQTPAEADTDLLKAMEEAKSIISGVRNVRLSKNIPQKQPMNLMIVGKWTNPFKSIVEKLGGLESITDADAKDPAAASFMVGTTEYCVPLEGAINVEEEIKKLQAELDYAIGFLKSVEKKLSNERFVANAPEAVVAAERKKQADAQSKIKTLEESIAALKK
;
A
#
# COMPACT_ATOMS: atom_id res chain seq x y z
N MET A 1 42.72 13.32 -12.02
CA MET A 1 41.39 13.74 -11.60
C MET A 1 40.39 13.25 -12.64
N ASN A 2 39.53 12.30 -12.31
CA ASN A 2 38.47 11.91 -13.24
C ASN A 2 37.47 13.08 -13.35
N THR A 3 37.45 13.70 -14.52
CA THR A 3 36.50 14.77 -14.82
C THR A 3 35.08 14.16 -14.86
N LEU A 4 34.18 14.69 -14.04
CA LEU A 4 32.75 14.29 -14.04
C LEU A 4 32.19 14.43 -15.46
N ALA A 5 31.38 13.44 -15.87
CA ALA A 5 30.67 13.47 -17.14
C ALA A 5 29.79 14.72 -17.27
N THR A 6 29.58 15.19 -18.49
CA THR A 6 28.77 16.40 -18.76
C THR A 6 27.28 16.19 -18.43
N LYS A 7 26.82 14.94 -18.46
CA LYS A 7 25.45 14.53 -18.11
C LYS A 7 25.51 13.35 -17.15
N TYR A 8 24.52 13.27 -16.26
CA TYR A 8 24.30 12.10 -15.43
C TYR A 8 23.73 10.96 -16.29
N ASP A 9 24.40 9.81 -16.24
CA ASP A 9 23.91 8.57 -16.84
C ASP A 9 23.58 7.55 -15.74
N PRO A 10 22.29 7.37 -15.40
CA PRO A 10 21.89 6.46 -14.33
C PRO A 10 22.38 5.03 -14.56
N LYS A 11 22.35 4.53 -15.79
CA LYS A 11 22.67 3.13 -16.10
C LYS A 11 24.12 2.76 -15.75
N GLU A 12 25.07 3.59 -16.14
CA GLU A 12 26.48 3.35 -15.81
C GLU A 12 26.74 3.44 -14.31
N VAL A 13 26.09 4.41 -13.63
CA VAL A 13 26.26 4.65 -12.19
C VAL A 13 25.61 3.52 -11.37
N GLU A 14 24.41 3.06 -11.74
CA GLU A 14 23.67 2.02 -11.04
C GLU A 14 24.40 0.67 -11.09
N ASP A 15 24.81 0.23 -12.26
CA ASP A 15 25.52 -1.05 -12.43
C ASP A 15 26.87 -1.05 -11.69
N LYS A 16 27.62 0.07 -11.75
CA LYS A 16 28.90 0.27 -11.07
C LYS A 16 28.74 0.14 -9.54
N TRP A 17 27.83 0.92 -8.95
CA TRP A 17 27.74 0.98 -7.49
C TRP A 17 27.04 -0.24 -6.90
N TYR A 18 26.02 -0.79 -7.57
CA TYR A 18 25.41 -2.01 -7.08
C TYR A 18 26.39 -3.18 -7.02
N LYS A 19 27.23 -3.30 -8.06
CA LYS A 19 28.33 -4.27 -8.08
C LYS A 19 29.34 -3.99 -6.96
N TYR A 20 29.75 -2.73 -6.76
CA TYR A 20 30.68 -2.34 -5.72
C TYR A 20 30.17 -2.72 -4.32
N TRP A 21 28.91 -2.40 -4.01
CA TRP A 21 28.32 -2.71 -2.71
C TRP A 21 28.24 -4.22 -2.45
N THR A 22 27.92 -5.01 -3.47
CA THR A 22 27.84 -6.47 -3.34
C THR A 22 29.21 -7.14 -3.27
N ASP A 23 30.18 -6.67 -4.03
CA ASP A 23 31.55 -7.22 -4.03
C ASP A 23 32.26 -6.99 -2.67
N HIS A 24 31.89 -5.92 -1.96
CA HIS A 24 32.42 -5.59 -0.62
C HIS A 24 31.53 -6.05 0.54
N ASP A 25 30.51 -6.87 0.28
CA ASP A 25 29.57 -7.38 1.31
C ASP A 25 28.92 -6.28 2.18
N LEU A 26 28.70 -5.06 1.62
CA LEU A 26 28.23 -3.91 2.39
C LEU A 26 26.78 -4.04 2.92
N PHE A 27 26.02 -5.01 2.44
CA PHE A 27 24.66 -5.28 2.91
C PHE A 27 24.60 -6.36 3.99
N LYS A 28 25.71 -7.05 4.21
CA LYS A 28 25.78 -8.20 5.10
C LYS A 28 25.68 -7.80 6.56
N SER A 29 24.89 -8.56 7.32
CA SER A 29 24.74 -8.40 8.76
C SER A 29 25.13 -9.69 9.48
N VAL A 30 25.94 -9.54 10.53
CA VAL A 30 26.19 -10.59 11.52
C VAL A 30 26.00 -10.00 12.91
N PRO A 31 25.54 -10.77 13.91
CA PRO A 31 25.40 -10.28 15.27
C PRO A 31 26.70 -9.63 15.79
N ASP A 32 26.60 -8.45 16.34
CA ASP A 32 27.71 -7.71 16.96
C ASP A 32 27.21 -6.85 18.14
N GLU A 33 28.00 -5.90 18.60
CA GLU A 33 27.68 -5.06 19.77
C GLU A 33 26.74 -3.90 19.46
N ARG A 34 26.48 -3.62 18.17
CA ARG A 34 25.60 -2.52 17.76
C ARG A 34 24.14 -2.90 18.00
N GLU A 35 23.31 -1.88 18.16
CA GLU A 35 21.86 -2.06 18.18
C GLU A 35 21.39 -2.66 16.84
N PRO A 36 20.67 -3.80 16.84
CA PRO A 36 20.15 -4.37 15.61
C PRO A 36 18.98 -3.54 15.08
N TYR A 37 18.92 -3.40 13.76
CA TYR A 37 17.77 -2.89 13.04
C TYR A 37 17.40 -3.90 11.98
N THR A 38 16.36 -4.67 12.22
CA THR A 38 15.96 -5.78 11.36
C THR A 38 14.66 -5.51 10.66
N ILE A 39 14.64 -5.69 9.36
CA ILE A 39 13.43 -5.77 8.55
C ILE A 39 13.40 -7.12 7.83
N VAL A 40 12.24 -7.77 7.84
CA VAL A 40 11.97 -8.94 7.01
C VAL A 40 11.08 -8.52 5.84
N ILE A 41 11.48 -8.87 4.63
CA ILE A 41 10.73 -8.52 3.43
C ILE A 41 9.35 -9.20 3.46
N PRO A 42 8.25 -8.53 3.08
CA PRO A 42 7.03 -9.23 2.68
C PRO A 42 7.38 -10.10 1.47
N PRO A 43 7.49 -11.44 1.61
CA PRO A 43 8.06 -12.25 0.56
C PRO A 43 7.15 -12.25 -0.68
N PRO A 44 7.61 -11.72 -1.83
CA PRO A 44 6.80 -11.70 -3.03
C PRO A 44 6.46 -13.10 -3.51
N ASN A 45 5.22 -13.27 -3.98
CA ASN A 45 4.74 -14.53 -4.55
C ASN A 45 5.47 -14.87 -5.85
N VAL A 46 5.96 -16.10 -6.00
CA VAL A 46 6.62 -16.58 -7.23
C VAL A 46 5.65 -16.81 -8.40
N THR A 47 4.63 -15.97 -8.51
CA THR A 47 3.59 -16.04 -9.54
C THR A 47 3.87 -15.20 -10.79
N GLY A 48 4.96 -14.47 -10.77
CA GLY A 48 5.38 -13.61 -11.90
C GLY A 48 6.37 -12.52 -11.48
N VAL A 49 6.42 -11.43 -12.25
CA VAL A 49 7.31 -10.28 -12.00
C VAL A 49 6.71 -9.30 -10.98
N LEU A 50 7.51 -8.45 -10.38
CA LEU A 50 7.06 -7.39 -9.48
C LEU A 50 6.23 -6.33 -10.22
N HIS A 51 5.40 -5.59 -9.50
CA HIS A 51 4.63 -4.46 -9.99
C HIS A 51 4.90 -3.21 -9.14
N MET A 52 4.32 -2.05 -9.51
CA MET A 52 4.60 -0.77 -8.85
C MET A 52 4.31 -0.74 -7.35
N GLY A 53 3.35 -1.54 -6.86
CA GLY A 53 3.09 -1.69 -5.43
C GLY A 53 4.27 -2.32 -4.68
N HIS A 54 4.94 -3.31 -5.27
CA HIS A 54 6.18 -3.88 -4.72
C HIS A 54 7.31 -2.83 -4.74
N MET A 55 7.46 -2.09 -5.85
CA MET A 55 8.49 -1.04 -5.95
C MET A 55 8.35 0.00 -4.84
N LEU A 56 7.13 0.43 -4.53
CA LEU A 56 6.86 1.33 -3.40
C LEU A 56 7.24 0.71 -2.06
N ASN A 57 6.76 -0.50 -1.80
CA ASN A 57 6.98 -1.20 -0.54
C ASN A 57 8.48 -1.41 -0.27
N GLU A 58 9.21 -1.90 -1.27
CA GLU A 58 10.64 -2.18 -1.16
C GLU A 58 11.47 -0.90 -1.07
N THR A 59 11.04 0.18 -1.73
CA THR A 59 11.69 1.50 -1.61
C THR A 59 11.58 2.02 -0.18
N ILE A 60 10.42 1.91 0.45
CA ILE A 60 10.21 2.34 1.84
C ILE A 60 11.10 1.54 2.80
N GLN A 61 11.16 0.21 2.63
CA GLN A 61 12.03 -0.65 3.44
C GLN A 61 13.50 -0.26 3.29
N ASP A 62 13.97 -0.05 2.06
CA ASP A 62 15.35 0.33 1.78
C ASP A 62 15.72 1.69 2.39
N ILE A 63 14.80 2.67 2.35
CA ILE A 63 14.98 3.97 3.00
C ILE A 63 15.21 3.80 4.50
N LEU A 64 14.39 3.02 5.18
CA LEU A 64 14.50 2.77 6.62
C LEU A 64 15.80 2.03 6.95
N VAL A 65 16.15 1.01 6.18
CA VAL A 65 17.36 0.21 6.36
C VAL A 65 18.63 1.05 6.14
N ARG A 66 18.67 1.84 5.08
CA ARG A 66 19.82 2.74 4.80
C ARG A 66 19.97 3.81 5.88
N ARG A 67 18.84 4.39 6.31
CA ARG A 67 18.84 5.35 7.42
C ARG A 67 19.42 4.74 8.69
N ALA A 68 18.99 3.53 9.04
CA ALA A 68 19.49 2.82 10.23
C ALA A 68 20.99 2.55 10.17
N ARG A 69 21.56 2.17 9.00
CA ARG A 69 23.01 2.03 8.84
C ARG A 69 23.74 3.33 9.10
N MET A 70 23.23 4.44 8.57
CA MET A 70 23.83 5.77 8.76
C MET A 70 23.67 6.28 10.20
N GLU A 71 22.73 5.74 10.98
CA GLU A 71 22.58 5.97 12.41
C GLU A 71 23.51 5.10 13.26
N GLY A 72 24.33 4.26 12.62
CA GLY A 72 25.30 3.39 13.28
C GLY A 72 24.76 2.07 13.77
N LYS A 73 23.51 1.71 13.42
CA LYS A 73 22.89 0.43 13.77
C LYS A 73 23.39 -0.71 12.89
N ASN A 74 23.30 -1.93 13.39
CA ASN A 74 23.52 -3.12 12.58
C ASN A 74 22.22 -3.46 11.84
N ALA A 75 22.12 -2.99 10.60
CA ALA A 75 20.93 -3.18 9.78
C ALA A 75 20.95 -4.54 9.08
N CYS A 76 19.92 -5.33 9.29
CA CYS A 76 19.69 -6.62 8.65
C CYS A 76 18.36 -6.61 7.90
N TRP A 77 18.42 -6.57 6.57
CA TRP A 77 17.23 -6.69 5.72
C TRP A 77 17.24 -8.04 5.01
N VAL A 78 16.35 -8.93 5.45
CA VAL A 78 16.30 -10.33 4.98
C VAL A 78 15.40 -10.43 3.76
N PRO A 79 15.95 -10.78 2.57
CA PRO A 79 15.15 -10.99 1.36
C PRO A 79 14.57 -12.40 1.31
N GLY A 80 13.49 -12.56 0.55
CA GLY A 80 12.91 -13.87 0.30
C GLY A 80 11.74 -13.84 -0.66
N THR A 81 11.19 -15.03 -0.92
CA THR A 81 10.02 -15.22 -1.79
C THR A 81 9.05 -16.23 -1.17
N ASP A 82 7.77 -16.10 -1.52
CA ASP A 82 6.70 -16.98 -1.07
C ASP A 82 6.28 -17.96 -2.17
N HIS A 83 6.05 -19.22 -1.79
CA HIS A 83 5.60 -20.27 -2.70
C HIS A 83 4.17 -20.10 -3.19
N ALA A 84 3.35 -19.33 -2.47
CA ALA A 84 1.99 -18.90 -2.88
C ALA A 84 1.10 -20.04 -3.39
N SER A 85 0.92 -21.08 -2.58
CA SER A 85 0.23 -22.35 -2.88
C SER A 85 -0.73 -22.35 -4.07
N ILE A 86 -1.96 -21.86 -3.87
CA ILE A 86 -3.03 -21.85 -4.89
C ILE A 86 -2.61 -21.08 -6.16
N ALA A 87 -2.04 -19.89 -5.97
CA ALA A 87 -1.74 -19.00 -7.08
C ALA A 87 -0.63 -19.57 -7.99
N THR A 88 0.39 -20.17 -7.40
CA THR A 88 1.49 -20.82 -8.13
C THR A 88 1.03 -22.11 -8.81
N GLU A 89 0.28 -22.96 -8.10
CA GLU A 89 -0.27 -24.17 -8.68
C GLU A 89 -1.14 -23.87 -9.90
N ALA A 90 -2.02 -22.86 -9.83
CA ALA A 90 -2.83 -22.43 -10.96
C ALA A 90 -1.98 -21.99 -12.17
N LYS A 91 -0.86 -21.29 -11.94
CA LYS A 91 0.07 -20.90 -13.01
C LYS A 91 0.75 -22.11 -13.66
N VAL A 92 1.19 -23.08 -12.87
CA VAL A 92 1.81 -24.32 -13.35
C VAL A 92 0.80 -25.14 -14.16
N VAL A 93 -0.43 -25.32 -13.63
CA VAL A 93 -1.52 -26.01 -14.35
C VAL A 93 -1.81 -25.36 -15.70
N ASN A 94 -1.91 -24.02 -15.74
CA ASN A 94 -2.13 -23.29 -16.98
C ASN A 94 -0.98 -23.45 -17.99
N ARG A 95 0.27 -23.45 -17.52
CA ARG A 95 1.46 -23.68 -18.35
C ARG A 95 1.46 -25.10 -18.94
N LEU A 96 1.13 -26.10 -18.14
CA LEU A 96 1.00 -27.49 -18.59
C LEU A 96 -0.14 -27.67 -19.59
N ALA A 97 -1.29 -27.03 -19.36
CA ALA A 97 -2.43 -27.08 -20.27
C ALA A 97 -2.10 -26.48 -21.66
N GLN A 98 -1.29 -25.43 -21.74
CA GLN A 98 -0.76 -24.90 -22.99
C GLN A 98 0.14 -25.88 -23.75
N GLN A 99 0.73 -26.84 -23.02
CA GLN A 99 1.54 -27.94 -23.59
C GLN A 99 0.71 -29.21 -23.85
N GLY A 100 -0.60 -29.16 -23.61
CA GLY A 100 -1.52 -30.29 -23.79
C GLY A 100 -1.48 -31.32 -22.66
N ILE A 101 -0.88 -30.99 -21.51
CA ILE A 101 -0.74 -31.86 -20.34
C ILE A 101 -1.77 -31.45 -19.28
N ARG A 102 -2.57 -32.39 -18.79
CA ARG A 102 -3.49 -32.18 -17.66
C ARG A 102 -2.84 -32.60 -16.35
N LYS A 103 -3.14 -31.92 -15.25
CA LYS A 103 -2.65 -32.31 -13.91
C LYS A 103 -3.00 -33.77 -13.58
N SER A 104 -4.20 -34.23 -13.98
CA SER A 104 -4.66 -35.60 -13.80
C SER A 104 -3.83 -36.67 -14.52
N ASP A 105 -3.04 -36.29 -15.52
CA ASP A 105 -2.17 -37.19 -16.28
C ASP A 105 -0.81 -37.42 -15.59
N LEU A 106 -0.54 -36.70 -14.50
CA LEU A 106 0.73 -36.69 -13.78
C LEU A 106 0.57 -37.30 -12.37
N THR A 107 1.64 -37.88 -11.89
CA THR A 107 1.82 -38.16 -10.46
C THR A 107 2.13 -36.86 -9.70
N ARG A 108 1.96 -36.87 -8.38
CA ARG A 108 2.35 -35.73 -7.51
C ARG A 108 3.82 -35.33 -7.72
N ASP A 109 4.73 -36.30 -7.75
CA ASP A 109 6.16 -36.04 -7.89
C ASP A 109 6.52 -35.43 -9.26
N GLU A 110 5.86 -35.87 -10.33
CA GLU A 110 6.03 -35.27 -11.67
C GLU A 110 5.51 -33.85 -11.71
N PHE A 111 4.35 -33.60 -11.13
CA PHE A 111 3.80 -32.22 -11.03
C PHE A 111 4.72 -31.32 -10.21
N LEU A 112 5.23 -31.77 -9.08
CA LEU A 112 6.13 -31.00 -8.23
C LEU A 112 7.43 -30.60 -8.94
N LYS A 113 7.96 -31.41 -9.84
CA LYS A 113 9.11 -31.01 -10.68
C LYS A 113 8.79 -29.76 -11.51
N HIS A 114 7.65 -29.75 -12.19
CA HIS A 114 7.21 -28.58 -12.95
C HIS A 114 6.99 -27.34 -12.06
N ALA A 115 6.46 -27.51 -10.85
CA ALA A 115 6.27 -26.43 -9.89
C ALA A 115 7.61 -25.86 -9.38
N TRP A 116 8.60 -26.72 -9.12
CA TRP A 116 9.96 -26.27 -8.76
C TRP A 116 10.66 -25.53 -9.90
N ASP A 117 10.54 -26.03 -11.14
CA ASP A 117 11.10 -25.35 -12.33
C ASP A 117 10.51 -23.96 -12.49
N TRP A 118 9.17 -23.82 -12.32
CA TRP A 118 8.49 -22.52 -12.30
C TRP A 118 9.05 -21.59 -11.21
N THR A 119 9.22 -22.12 -10.01
CA THR A 119 9.67 -21.34 -8.84
C THR A 119 11.11 -20.85 -9.02
N HIS A 120 12.01 -21.68 -9.52
CA HIS A 120 13.40 -21.28 -9.80
C HIS A 120 13.47 -20.18 -10.87
N GLU A 121 12.66 -20.30 -11.92
CA GLU A 121 12.59 -19.29 -12.98
C GLU A 121 12.11 -17.94 -12.45
N HIS A 122 10.94 -17.90 -11.81
CA HIS A 122 10.29 -16.65 -11.40
C HIS A 122 10.90 -16.02 -10.13
N GLY A 123 11.34 -16.83 -9.18
CA GLY A 123 12.07 -16.35 -8.00
C GLY A 123 13.36 -15.62 -8.38
N GLY A 124 14.11 -16.12 -9.36
CA GLY A 124 15.31 -15.47 -9.88
C GLY A 124 15.02 -14.11 -10.53
N ILE A 125 13.90 -13.97 -11.23
CA ILE A 125 13.48 -12.69 -11.85
C ILE A 125 13.16 -11.66 -10.77
N ILE A 126 12.36 -12.02 -9.75
CA ILE A 126 11.99 -11.15 -8.64
C ILE A 126 13.24 -10.57 -7.94
N LEU A 127 14.19 -11.42 -7.59
CA LEU A 127 15.42 -11.01 -6.91
C LEU A 127 16.28 -10.08 -7.78
N LYS A 128 16.29 -10.28 -9.11
CA LYS A 128 16.95 -9.35 -10.04
C LYS A 128 16.26 -8.00 -10.11
N GLN A 129 14.92 -7.96 -10.09
CA GLN A 129 14.17 -6.72 -10.10
C GLN A 129 14.43 -5.90 -8.83
N LEU A 130 14.52 -6.55 -7.66
CA LEU A 130 14.88 -5.90 -6.41
C LEU A 130 16.29 -5.27 -6.47
N ARG A 131 17.25 -5.98 -7.04
CA ARG A 131 18.61 -5.44 -7.23
C ARG A 131 18.61 -4.22 -8.16
N ARG A 132 17.84 -4.25 -9.24
CA ARG A 132 17.70 -3.12 -10.15
C ARG A 132 17.10 -1.88 -9.49
N LEU A 133 16.21 -2.05 -8.53
CA LEU A 133 15.66 -0.96 -7.71
C LEU A 133 16.69 -0.37 -6.74
N GLY A 134 17.78 -1.06 -6.48
CA GLY A 134 18.82 -0.66 -5.53
C GLY A 134 18.60 -1.19 -4.12
N ALA A 135 17.76 -2.21 -3.95
CA ALA A 135 17.47 -2.80 -2.64
C ALA A 135 18.74 -3.32 -1.95
N SER A 136 19.00 -2.85 -0.73
CA SER A 136 20.19 -3.16 0.06
C SER A 136 19.98 -4.35 1.00
N CYS A 137 19.40 -5.43 0.49
CA CYS A 137 19.17 -6.67 1.22
C CYS A 137 20.47 -7.42 1.50
N ASP A 138 20.54 -8.09 2.64
CA ASP A 138 21.56 -9.12 2.88
C ASP A 138 21.25 -10.36 2.04
N TRP A 139 21.78 -10.40 0.82
CA TRP A 139 21.50 -11.46 -0.15
C TRP A 139 21.99 -12.84 0.29
N SER A 140 22.95 -12.91 1.23
CA SER A 140 23.41 -14.18 1.81
C SER A 140 22.33 -14.88 2.63
N ARG A 141 21.29 -14.15 3.07
CA ARG A 141 20.14 -14.62 3.84
C ARG A 141 18.91 -14.90 2.99
N THR A 142 19.03 -14.84 1.66
CA THR A 142 17.89 -15.11 0.77
C THR A 142 17.19 -16.40 1.13
N SER A 143 15.89 -16.31 1.40
CA SER A 143 15.09 -17.41 1.92
C SER A 143 13.84 -17.64 1.09
N PHE A 144 13.33 -18.85 1.13
CA PHE A 144 12.10 -19.25 0.45
C PHE A 144 11.18 -19.95 1.45
N THR A 145 9.89 -19.64 1.43
CA THR A 145 8.94 -20.19 2.42
C THR A 145 8.86 -21.72 2.42
N MET A 146 9.26 -22.39 1.32
CA MET A 146 9.34 -23.86 1.22
C MET A 146 10.77 -24.40 1.22
N ASP A 147 11.80 -23.64 1.59
CA ASP A 147 13.11 -24.22 1.78
C ASP A 147 13.14 -25.18 3.00
N GLU A 148 14.20 -25.97 3.11
CA GLU A 148 14.28 -27.05 4.09
C GLU A 148 14.07 -26.56 5.55
N LYS A 149 14.73 -25.45 5.95
CA LYS A 149 14.65 -24.95 7.33
C LYS A 149 13.25 -24.43 7.65
N ARG A 150 12.63 -23.68 6.70
CA ARG A 150 11.28 -23.14 6.86
C ARG A 150 10.25 -24.26 6.85
N SER A 151 10.41 -25.24 5.97
CA SER A 151 9.53 -26.42 5.93
C SER A 151 9.56 -27.20 7.24
N LYS A 152 10.75 -27.45 7.81
CA LYS A 152 10.87 -28.10 9.13
C LYS A 152 10.15 -27.31 10.23
N SER A 153 10.28 -25.97 10.24
CA SER A 153 9.60 -25.11 11.20
C SER A 153 8.08 -25.21 11.08
N VAL A 154 7.54 -25.20 9.85
CA VAL A 154 6.10 -25.30 9.59
C VAL A 154 5.54 -26.64 10.08
N ILE A 155 6.20 -27.73 9.74
CA ILE A 155 5.79 -29.08 10.16
C ILE A 155 5.84 -29.23 11.69
N LYS A 156 6.91 -28.73 12.33
CA LYS A 156 7.04 -28.74 13.79
C LYS A 156 5.91 -27.95 14.47
N VAL A 157 5.59 -26.76 13.95
CA VAL A 157 4.50 -25.92 14.47
C VAL A 157 3.14 -26.60 14.31
N PHE A 158 2.89 -27.25 13.17
CA PHE A 158 1.65 -28.00 12.97
C PHE A 158 1.50 -29.12 14.02
N CYS A 159 2.54 -29.92 14.22
CA CYS A 159 2.52 -31.02 15.21
C CYS A 159 2.34 -30.48 16.63
N ASP A 160 3.05 -29.41 17.02
CA ASP A 160 2.94 -28.78 18.33
C ASP A 160 1.52 -28.26 18.60
N LEU A 161 0.93 -27.55 17.65
CA LEU A 161 -0.44 -27.01 17.77
C LEU A 161 -1.50 -28.12 17.78
N TYR A 162 -1.26 -29.22 17.07
CA TYR A 162 -2.10 -30.39 17.13
C TYR A 162 -2.02 -31.07 18.52
N ASP A 163 -0.84 -31.27 19.05
CA ASP A 163 -0.63 -31.87 20.38
C ASP A 163 -1.23 -30.99 21.49
N LYS A 164 -1.24 -29.65 21.31
CA LYS A 164 -1.96 -28.70 22.19
C LYS A 164 -3.49 -28.70 22.02
N GLY A 165 -4.03 -29.47 21.06
CA GLY A 165 -5.47 -29.52 20.75
C GLY A 165 -6.02 -28.26 20.09
N LEU A 166 -5.14 -27.41 19.53
CA LEU A 166 -5.50 -26.20 18.79
C LEU A 166 -5.76 -26.49 17.31
N ILE A 167 -5.11 -27.51 16.74
CA ILE A 167 -5.43 -28.01 15.39
C ILE A 167 -6.35 -29.24 15.53
N TYR A 168 -7.38 -29.27 14.70
CA TYR A 168 -8.30 -30.41 14.61
C TYR A 168 -8.74 -30.66 13.17
N ARG A 169 -9.16 -31.91 12.89
CA ARG A 169 -9.82 -32.28 11.64
C ARG A 169 -11.32 -32.44 11.87
N GLY A 170 -12.13 -31.84 11.02
CA GLY A 170 -13.58 -31.87 11.23
C GLY A 170 -14.38 -31.59 9.96
N LEU A 171 -15.63 -32.10 9.97
CA LEU A 171 -16.61 -31.84 8.94
C LEU A 171 -17.24 -30.46 9.18
N ARG A 172 -16.96 -29.51 8.29
CA ARG A 172 -17.43 -28.12 8.38
C ARG A 172 -17.88 -27.59 7.02
N MET A 173 -18.78 -26.63 7.04
CA MET A 173 -19.10 -25.82 5.88
C MET A 173 -17.92 -24.89 5.61
N VAL A 174 -17.35 -24.95 4.40
CA VAL A 174 -16.24 -24.11 3.95
C VAL A 174 -16.57 -23.41 2.66
N ASN A 175 -15.84 -22.33 2.37
CA ASN A 175 -15.84 -21.72 1.05
C ASN A 175 -15.02 -22.59 0.10
N TRP A 176 -15.63 -23.02 -1.00
CA TRP A 176 -15.01 -23.90 -1.98
C TRP A 176 -14.82 -23.18 -3.30
N ASP A 177 -13.63 -23.27 -3.87
CA ASP A 177 -13.34 -22.83 -5.24
C ASP A 177 -13.51 -24.03 -6.19
N PRO A 178 -14.60 -24.12 -6.97
CA PRO A 178 -14.84 -25.27 -7.85
C PRO A 178 -13.89 -25.34 -9.05
N LYS A 179 -13.27 -24.22 -9.46
CA LYS A 179 -12.29 -24.20 -10.54
C LYS A 179 -10.93 -24.74 -10.08
N ALA A 180 -10.47 -24.30 -8.90
CA ALA A 180 -9.25 -24.79 -8.28
C ALA A 180 -9.47 -26.12 -7.53
N GLN A 181 -10.72 -26.51 -7.27
CA GLN A 181 -11.14 -27.69 -6.50
C GLN A 181 -10.47 -27.75 -5.12
N THR A 182 -10.52 -26.63 -4.40
CA THR A 182 -9.91 -26.50 -3.07
C THR A 182 -10.72 -25.61 -2.14
N ALA A 183 -10.59 -25.86 -0.83
CA ALA A 183 -11.11 -25.00 0.20
C ALA A 183 -10.38 -23.65 0.24
N LEU A 184 -11.10 -22.60 0.63
CA LEU A 184 -10.61 -21.25 0.85
C LEU A 184 -10.86 -20.85 2.31
N SER A 185 -10.03 -19.96 2.86
CA SER A 185 -10.35 -19.26 4.09
C SER A 185 -11.38 -18.15 3.84
N ASN A 186 -12.00 -17.63 4.89
CA ASN A 186 -13.01 -16.58 4.76
C ASN A 186 -12.42 -15.30 4.16
N GLU A 187 -11.16 -15.00 4.46
CA GLU A 187 -10.45 -13.83 3.96
C GLU A 187 -10.13 -13.90 2.46
N GLU A 188 -10.10 -15.10 1.87
CA GLU A 188 -9.86 -15.33 0.44
C GLU A 188 -11.12 -15.16 -0.43
N VAL A 189 -12.25 -14.76 0.18
CA VAL A 189 -13.52 -14.53 -0.52
C VAL A 189 -13.78 -13.04 -0.68
N ILE A 190 -13.91 -12.59 -1.93
CA ILE A 190 -14.22 -11.20 -2.28
C ILE A 190 -15.70 -11.09 -2.62
N TYR A 191 -16.45 -10.32 -1.85
CA TYR A 191 -17.87 -10.08 -2.11
C TYR A 191 -18.06 -8.95 -3.12
N ARG A 192 -18.93 -9.19 -4.12
CA ARG A 192 -19.31 -8.22 -5.16
C ARG A 192 -20.82 -8.09 -5.20
N ASP A 193 -21.28 -6.86 -5.42
CA ASP A 193 -22.69 -6.61 -5.71
C ASP A 193 -22.98 -7.03 -7.14
N GLU A 194 -23.95 -7.94 -7.31
CA GLU A 194 -24.35 -8.47 -8.61
C GLU A 194 -25.83 -8.32 -8.87
N LYS A 195 -26.14 -7.99 -10.12
CA LYS A 195 -27.51 -8.03 -10.63
C LYS A 195 -27.88 -9.47 -10.96
N SER A 196 -28.74 -10.04 -10.15
CA SER A 196 -29.23 -11.40 -10.29
C SER A 196 -30.76 -11.43 -10.41
N LYS A 197 -31.34 -12.62 -10.35
CA LYS A 197 -32.77 -12.83 -10.37
C LYS A 197 -33.19 -13.50 -9.07
N LEU A 198 -34.34 -13.12 -8.55
CA LEU A 198 -35.02 -13.78 -7.46
C LEU A 198 -36.19 -14.56 -8.02
N TYR A 199 -36.12 -15.87 -7.89
CA TYR A 199 -37.10 -16.81 -8.40
C TYR A 199 -38.09 -17.15 -7.31
N HIS A 200 -39.38 -16.94 -7.55
CA HIS A 200 -40.48 -17.29 -6.65
C HIS A 200 -41.08 -18.63 -7.07
N LEU A 201 -40.87 -19.67 -6.27
CA LEU A 201 -41.18 -21.06 -6.58
C LEU A 201 -42.39 -21.55 -5.79
N LYS A 202 -43.26 -22.34 -6.43
CA LYS A 202 -44.44 -22.94 -5.81
C LYS A 202 -44.14 -24.31 -5.22
N TYR A 203 -44.20 -24.42 -3.91
CA TYR A 203 -44.10 -25.68 -3.17
C TYR A 203 -45.49 -26.11 -2.73
N TYR A 204 -46.09 -27.07 -3.48
CA TYR A 204 -47.43 -27.56 -3.15
C TYR A 204 -47.44 -28.35 -1.84
N LEU A 205 -48.51 -28.22 -1.06
CA LEU A 205 -48.70 -29.07 0.12
C LEU A 205 -48.82 -30.54 -0.34
N ALA A 206 -48.17 -31.42 0.40
CA ALA A 206 -48.27 -32.86 0.16
C ALA A 206 -49.65 -33.39 0.60
N ASP A 207 -50.24 -32.79 1.63
CA ASP A 207 -51.61 -33.06 2.11
C ASP A 207 -52.47 -31.81 1.80
N GLN A 208 -53.41 -31.95 0.93
CA GLN A 208 -54.32 -30.90 0.48
C GLN A 208 -55.64 -30.88 1.31
N GLU A 209 -55.84 -31.86 2.18
CA GLU A 209 -56.97 -31.95 3.08
C GLU A 209 -56.57 -31.31 4.44
N ASN A 210 -57.61 -30.80 5.15
CA ASN A 210 -57.45 -30.26 6.51
C ASN A 210 -56.52 -29.03 6.64
N VAL A 211 -56.42 -28.21 5.61
CA VAL A 211 -55.65 -26.98 5.66
C VAL A 211 -56.46 -25.92 6.40
N ASP A 212 -56.01 -25.54 7.58
CA ASP A 212 -56.62 -24.47 8.36
C ASP A 212 -56.08 -23.11 7.94
N THR A 213 -56.91 -22.37 7.24
CA THR A 213 -56.59 -21.01 6.74
C THR A 213 -57.28 -19.92 7.56
N SER A 214 -57.87 -20.25 8.72
CA SER A 214 -58.75 -19.37 9.48
C SER A 214 -57.98 -18.33 10.33
N ALA A 215 -56.70 -18.53 10.60
CA ALA A 215 -55.91 -17.62 11.44
C ALA A 215 -55.80 -16.23 10.80
N GLU A 216 -55.98 -15.20 11.60
CA GLU A 216 -55.85 -13.80 11.16
C GLU A 216 -54.44 -13.48 10.73
N GLY A 217 -54.29 -12.86 9.56
CA GLY A 217 -52.98 -12.49 8.96
C GLY A 217 -52.39 -13.50 7.99
N ASN A 218 -52.99 -14.71 7.84
CA ASN A 218 -52.51 -15.71 6.88
C ASN A 218 -52.57 -15.18 5.43
N VAL A 219 -51.48 -15.42 4.67
CA VAL A 219 -51.39 -15.19 3.22
C VAL A 219 -51.40 -16.54 2.54
N VAL A 220 -52.59 -16.95 2.09
CA VAL A 220 -52.81 -18.30 1.57
C VAL A 220 -52.75 -18.26 0.05
N HIS A 221 -51.95 -19.16 -0.52
CA HIS A 221 -51.86 -19.34 -1.99
C HIS A 221 -52.54 -20.64 -2.39
N LYS A 222 -53.42 -20.53 -3.42
CA LYS A 222 -54.14 -21.67 -3.98
C LYS A 222 -54.39 -21.47 -5.48
N ASP A 223 -54.19 -22.52 -6.25
CA ASP A 223 -54.57 -22.55 -7.66
C ASP A 223 -55.36 -23.84 -8.01
N ALA A 224 -55.48 -24.17 -9.30
CA ALA A 224 -56.21 -25.37 -9.73
C ALA A 224 -55.55 -26.68 -9.28
N LYS A 225 -54.24 -26.66 -8.93
CA LYS A 225 -53.49 -27.84 -8.44
C LYS A 225 -53.57 -27.98 -6.94
N GLY A 226 -54.04 -26.99 -6.18
CA GLY A 226 -54.17 -27.01 -4.73
C GLY A 226 -53.47 -25.88 -4.00
N TYR A 227 -53.32 -26.06 -2.69
CA TYR A 227 -52.57 -25.10 -1.83
C TYR A 227 -51.07 -25.23 -2.00
N PHE A 228 -50.38 -24.11 -2.04
CA PHE A 228 -48.93 -24.06 -2.17
C PHE A 228 -48.31 -22.91 -1.35
N ALA A 229 -47.08 -23.09 -0.88
CA ALA A 229 -46.24 -22.05 -0.32
C ALA A 229 -45.39 -21.45 -1.44
N VAL A 230 -45.05 -20.18 -1.31
CA VAL A 230 -44.14 -19.51 -2.24
C VAL A 230 -42.78 -19.32 -1.56
N VAL A 231 -41.70 -19.81 -2.16
CA VAL A 231 -40.32 -19.67 -1.71
C VAL A 231 -39.55 -18.80 -2.69
N ALA A 232 -38.85 -17.78 -2.20
CA ALA A 232 -38.00 -16.92 -3.00
C ALA A 232 -36.53 -17.35 -2.88
N THR A 233 -35.85 -17.57 -4.00
CA THR A 233 -34.43 -17.97 -4.03
C THR A 233 -33.67 -17.35 -5.22
N THR A 234 -32.43 -17.00 -4.99
CA THR A 234 -31.49 -16.60 -6.06
C THR A 234 -30.77 -17.82 -6.68
N ARG A 235 -30.95 -19.01 -6.06
CA ARG A 235 -30.23 -20.25 -6.42
C ARG A 235 -31.22 -21.41 -6.66
N PRO A 236 -32.05 -21.35 -7.71
CA PRO A 236 -33.04 -22.41 -7.97
C PRO A 236 -32.43 -23.79 -8.22
N GLU A 237 -31.18 -23.88 -8.65
CA GLU A 237 -30.47 -25.15 -8.83
C GLU A 237 -30.30 -25.95 -7.55
N THR A 238 -30.31 -25.29 -6.37
CA THR A 238 -30.09 -25.99 -5.10
C THR A 238 -31.33 -26.69 -4.55
N ILE A 239 -32.53 -26.48 -5.12
CA ILE A 239 -33.76 -27.11 -4.61
C ILE A 239 -33.70 -28.65 -4.64
N MET A 240 -32.87 -29.21 -5.50
CA MET A 240 -32.65 -30.66 -5.59
C MET A 240 -32.06 -31.25 -4.29
N GLY A 241 -31.43 -30.43 -3.45
CA GLY A 241 -30.92 -30.80 -2.16
C GLY A 241 -31.78 -30.34 -0.97
N ASP A 242 -33.00 -29.81 -1.20
CA ASP A 242 -33.88 -29.35 -0.13
C ASP A 242 -34.38 -30.51 0.75
N THR A 243 -34.29 -30.32 2.07
CA THR A 243 -34.71 -31.33 3.05
C THR A 243 -35.75 -30.80 4.05
N ALA A 244 -36.01 -29.47 4.06
CA ALA A 244 -37.12 -28.85 4.79
C ALA A 244 -37.49 -27.51 4.16
N MET A 245 -38.69 -27.03 4.51
CA MET A 245 -39.09 -25.62 4.43
C MET A 245 -39.17 -25.07 5.84
N CYS A 246 -38.65 -23.86 6.07
CA CYS A 246 -38.65 -23.23 7.38
C CYS A 246 -39.52 -21.97 7.39
N ILE A 247 -40.35 -21.83 8.45
CA ILE A 247 -41.14 -20.62 8.71
C ILE A 247 -40.81 -20.08 10.11
N ASN A 248 -41.08 -18.80 10.34
CA ASN A 248 -40.91 -18.23 11.67
C ASN A 248 -42.20 -18.55 12.51
N PRO A 249 -42.09 -19.11 13.71
CA PRO A 249 -43.25 -19.45 14.56
C PRO A 249 -44.11 -18.23 14.95
N LYS A 250 -43.61 -17.00 14.77
CA LYS A 250 -44.34 -15.74 15.05
C LYS A 250 -44.84 -15.04 13.79
N ASP A 251 -44.59 -15.57 12.61
CA ASP A 251 -45.03 -14.96 11.35
C ASP A 251 -46.54 -15.22 11.14
N PRO A 252 -47.41 -14.21 11.20
CA PRO A 252 -48.85 -14.41 11.00
C PRO A 252 -49.19 -14.82 9.55
N LYS A 253 -48.35 -14.52 8.58
CA LYS A 253 -48.59 -14.80 7.15
C LYS A 253 -48.56 -16.29 6.83
N ASN A 254 -47.75 -17.06 7.53
CA ASN A 254 -47.43 -18.45 7.19
C ASN A 254 -47.87 -19.49 8.24
N GLN A 255 -48.69 -19.10 9.28
CA GLN A 255 -49.16 -20.05 10.32
C GLN A 255 -49.94 -21.24 9.75
N TRP A 256 -50.62 -21.05 8.65
CA TRP A 256 -51.40 -22.10 7.96
C TRP A 256 -50.53 -23.25 7.42
N LEU A 257 -49.20 -23.06 7.31
CA LEU A 257 -48.25 -24.09 6.89
C LEU A 257 -47.73 -24.96 8.02
N LYS A 258 -47.98 -24.56 9.27
CA LYS A 258 -47.49 -25.27 10.45
C LYS A 258 -47.97 -26.72 10.50
N GLY A 259 -47.02 -27.66 10.68
CA GLY A 259 -47.31 -29.10 10.76
C GLY A 259 -47.57 -29.79 9.43
N HIS A 260 -47.58 -29.04 8.31
CA HIS A 260 -47.72 -29.62 6.98
C HIS A 260 -46.38 -30.06 6.39
N LYS A 261 -46.46 -30.80 5.28
CA LYS A 261 -45.36 -31.16 4.42
C LYS A 261 -45.56 -30.54 3.04
N VAL A 262 -44.47 -30.21 2.36
CA VAL A 262 -44.51 -29.64 1.02
C VAL A 262 -43.72 -30.52 0.05
N ILE A 263 -44.02 -30.38 -1.22
CA ILE A 263 -43.41 -31.13 -2.33
C ILE A 263 -42.37 -30.21 -2.99
N VAL A 264 -41.09 -30.62 -3.04
CA VAL A 264 -40.03 -29.92 -3.78
C VAL A 264 -40.40 -29.89 -5.27
N PRO A 265 -40.46 -28.70 -5.90
CA PRO A 265 -40.80 -28.55 -7.32
C PRO A 265 -39.88 -29.37 -8.22
N LEU A 266 -40.38 -29.94 -9.31
CA LEU A 266 -39.72 -30.85 -10.26
C LEU A 266 -39.17 -32.14 -9.64
N VAL A 267 -38.65 -32.11 -8.43
CA VAL A 267 -38.01 -33.23 -7.73
C VAL A 267 -39.06 -34.23 -7.19
N GLY A 268 -40.19 -33.71 -6.70
CA GLY A 268 -41.25 -34.56 -6.14
C GLY A 268 -40.98 -35.06 -4.72
N ARG A 269 -39.84 -34.71 -4.10
CA ARG A 269 -39.54 -35.06 -2.70
C ARG A 269 -40.49 -34.37 -1.74
N VAL A 270 -41.05 -35.13 -0.81
CA VAL A 270 -41.86 -34.58 0.29
C VAL A 270 -40.97 -34.23 1.46
N ILE A 271 -40.99 -32.95 1.87
CA ILE A 271 -40.18 -32.40 2.96
C ILE A 271 -41.08 -31.77 4.05
N PRO A 272 -40.67 -31.77 5.32
CA PRO A 272 -41.41 -31.13 6.41
C PRO A 272 -41.35 -29.61 6.34
N VAL A 273 -42.41 -28.96 6.87
CA VAL A 273 -42.32 -27.55 7.28
C VAL A 273 -41.88 -27.51 8.74
N ILE A 274 -40.74 -26.90 8.99
CA ILE A 274 -40.14 -26.70 10.31
C ILE A 274 -40.30 -25.25 10.77
N GLU A 275 -40.20 -25.01 12.07
CA GLU A 275 -40.34 -23.69 12.67
C GLU A 275 -39.04 -23.27 13.32
N ASP A 276 -38.52 -22.10 12.91
CA ASP A 276 -37.32 -21.48 13.52
C ASP A 276 -37.41 -19.97 13.49
N ARG A 277 -36.93 -19.32 14.57
CA ARG A 277 -36.86 -17.85 14.68
C ARG A 277 -35.82 -17.21 13.76
N TYR A 278 -34.98 -18.02 13.15
CA TYR A 278 -33.98 -17.56 12.19
C TYR A 278 -34.62 -16.89 10.97
N VAL A 279 -35.83 -17.37 10.53
CA VAL A 279 -36.47 -16.80 9.35
C VAL A 279 -36.98 -15.39 9.66
N ASP A 280 -36.52 -14.43 8.85
CA ASP A 280 -36.96 -13.03 8.94
C ASP A 280 -38.37 -12.87 8.39
N ILE A 281 -39.28 -12.37 9.24
CA ILE A 281 -40.70 -12.18 8.93
C ILE A 281 -40.90 -11.12 7.84
N GLU A 282 -40.03 -10.13 7.80
CA GLU A 282 -40.17 -8.98 6.90
C GLU A 282 -39.46 -9.22 5.54
N PHE A 283 -38.62 -10.26 5.42
CA PHE A 283 -37.89 -10.56 4.20
C PHE A 283 -38.60 -11.58 3.32
N GLY A 284 -38.86 -11.21 2.06
CA GLY A 284 -39.43 -12.08 1.03
C GLY A 284 -40.81 -12.63 1.40
N THR A 285 -41.03 -13.91 1.20
CA THR A 285 -42.32 -14.59 1.48
C THR A 285 -42.46 -15.06 2.92
N GLY A 286 -41.41 -15.00 3.73
CA GLY A 286 -41.36 -15.61 5.05
C GLY A 286 -41.28 -17.14 5.05
N CYS A 287 -41.15 -17.75 3.86
CA CYS A 287 -40.89 -19.18 3.69
C CYS A 287 -39.47 -19.39 3.17
N LEU A 288 -38.62 -20.05 3.94
CA LEU A 288 -37.23 -20.35 3.59
C LEU A 288 -37.10 -21.84 3.20
N LYS A 289 -36.61 -22.13 2.00
CA LYS A 289 -36.14 -23.48 1.66
C LYS A 289 -34.87 -23.77 2.44
N VAL A 290 -34.68 -25.00 2.90
CA VAL A 290 -33.52 -25.40 3.69
C VAL A 290 -32.73 -26.48 2.92
N THR A 291 -31.49 -26.09 2.51
CA THR A 291 -30.56 -26.95 1.76
C THR A 291 -29.25 -27.08 2.57
N PRO A 292 -29.19 -28.00 3.55
CA PRO A 292 -28.11 -28.07 4.53
C PRO A 292 -26.69 -28.27 3.95
N ALA A 293 -26.58 -28.80 2.72
CA ALA A 293 -25.30 -29.03 2.06
C ALA A 293 -24.72 -27.79 1.35
N HIS A 294 -25.55 -26.74 1.07
CA HIS A 294 -25.17 -25.67 0.12
C HIS A 294 -25.36 -24.24 0.64
N ASP A 295 -25.68 -24.10 1.91
CA ASP A 295 -25.76 -22.81 2.59
C ASP A 295 -25.35 -22.98 4.07
N THR A 296 -24.59 -22.01 4.58
CA THR A 296 -24.06 -22.07 5.96
C THR A 296 -25.16 -21.98 7.01
N ASN A 297 -26.18 -21.17 6.79
CA ASN A 297 -27.27 -20.99 7.72
C ASN A 297 -28.24 -22.19 7.65
N ASP A 298 -28.48 -22.70 6.45
CA ASP A 298 -29.27 -23.90 6.24
C ASP A 298 -28.60 -25.13 6.90
N HIS A 299 -27.27 -25.18 6.87
CA HIS A 299 -26.51 -26.20 7.59
C HIS A 299 -26.74 -26.15 9.11
N MET A 300 -26.76 -24.96 9.68
CA MET A 300 -27.07 -24.75 11.11
C MET A 300 -28.49 -25.19 11.44
N LEU A 301 -29.48 -24.81 10.61
CA LEU A 301 -30.87 -25.28 10.74
C LEU A 301 -30.94 -26.82 10.60
N GLY A 302 -30.18 -27.38 9.65
CA GLY A 302 -30.09 -28.83 9.47
C GLY A 302 -29.63 -29.58 10.72
N LYS A 303 -28.62 -29.05 11.40
CA LYS A 303 -28.16 -29.60 12.70
C LYS A 303 -29.19 -29.44 13.81
N THR A 304 -29.77 -28.26 13.91
CA THR A 304 -30.74 -27.95 14.96
C THR A 304 -32.01 -28.82 14.86
N HIS A 305 -32.46 -29.09 13.64
CA HIS A 305 -33.68 -29.83 13.34
C HIS A 305 -33.41 -31.26 12.87
N ASN A 306 -32.18 -31.77 12.96
CA ASN A 306 -31.75 -33.11 12.55
C ASN A 306 -32.22 -33.50 11.15
N LEU A 307 -31.96 -32.59 10.17
CA LEU A 307 -32.34 -32.81 8.77
C LEU A 307 -31.29 -33.61 8.03
N GLU A 308 -31.72 -34.34 7.00
CA GLU A 308 -30.82 -34.99 6.05
C GLU A 308 -29.99 -33.94 5.27
N THR A 309 -28.75 -34.27 4.98
CA THR A 309 -27.84 -33.42 4.19
C THR A 309 -27.55 -34.09 2.85
N ILE A 310 -28.00 -33.49 1.74
CA ILE A 310 -27.86 -34.02 0.39
C ILE A 310 -26.92 -33.10 -0.40
N ASP A 311 -25.70 -33.56 -0.69
CA ASP A 311 -24.70 -32.83 -1.47
C ASP A 311 -24.94 -33.07 -2.96
N ILE A 312 -25.49 -32.09 -3.65
CA ILE A 312 -25.81 -32.14 -5.08
C ILE A 312 -24.70 -31.63 -6.00
N PHE A 313 -23.55 -31.22 -5.46
CA PHE A 313 -22.45 -30.73 -6.27
C PHE A 313 -21.19 -31.60 -6.13
N ASN A 314 -20.53 -31.84 -7.27
CA ASN A 314 -19.18 -32.36 -7.34
C ASN A 314 -18.15 -31.28 -6.98
N ALA A 315 -16.91 -31.67 -6.77
CA ALA A 315 -15.82 -30.77 -6.44
C ALA A 315 -15.55 -29.71 -7.52
N ASP A 316 -15.82 -30.01 -8.78
CA ASP A 316 -15.69 -29.12 -9.94
C ASP A 316 -16.91 -28.22 -10.18
N GLY A 317 -17.94 -28.30 -9.32
CA GLY A 317 -19.15 -27.51 -9.43
C GLY A 317 -20.19 -28.07 -10.42
N THR A 318 -19.99 -29.26 -10.94
CA THR A 318 -21.02 -29.97 -11.70
C THR A 318 -22.02 -30.64 -10.75
N ILE A 319 -23.24 -30.90 -11.28
CA ILE A 319 -24.29 -31.60 -10.50
C ILE A 319 -23.87 -33.03 -10.26
N SER A 320 -23.92 -33.48 -8.99
CA SER A 320 -23.55 -34.82 -8.57
C SER A 320 -24.64 -35.85 -8.85
N ASP A 321 -24.29 -37.14 -8.70
CA ASP A 321 -25.21 -38.27 -8.81
C ASP A 321 -26.20 -38.38 -7.63
N GLN A 322 -26.02 -37.63 -6.55
CA GLN A 322 -26.99 -37.47 -5.47
C GLN A 322 -28.22 -36.64 -5.87
N SER A 323 -28.07 -35.88 -6.93
CA SER A 323 -29.20 -35.12 -7.51
C SER A 323 -30.03 -36.00 -8.40
N PRO A 324 -31.40 -35.94 -8.30
CA PRO A 324 -32.25 -36.68 -9.18
C PRO A 324 -32.31 -36.16 -10.62
N LEU A 325 -31.86 -34.93 -10.88
CA LEU A 325 -31.93 -34.25 -12.18
C LEU A 325 -30.60 -33.59 -12.51
N TYR A 326 -30.33 -33.39 -13.78
CA TYR A 326 -29.21 -32.59 -14.34
C TYR A 326 -27.80 -33.09 -14.01
N VAL A 327 -27.63 -34.36 -13.65
CA VAL A 327 -26.33 -34.95 -13.29
C VAL A 327 -25.27 -34.64 -14.37
N GLY A 328 -24.11 -34.16 -13.93
CA GLY A 328 -22.98 -33.79 -14.78
C GLY A 328 -23.07 -32.40 -15.43
N MET A 329 -24.19 -31.68 -15.28
CA MET A 329 -24.33 -30.32 -15.78
C MET A 329 -23.60 -29.32 -14.87
N ASP A 330 -22.96 -28.27 -15.46
CA ASP A 330 -22.42 -27.16 -14.67
C ASP A 330 -23.52 -26.46 -13.86
N ARG A 331 -23.22 -26.06 -12.62
CA ARG A 331 -24.19 -25.45 -11.71
C ARG A 331 -24.83 -24.16 -12.23
N MET A 332 -24.07 -23.35 -12.99
CA MET A 332 -24.58 -22.09 -13.54
C MET A 332 -25.47 -22.33 -14.77
N ASP A 333 -25.18 -23.35 -15.56
CA ASP A 333 -26.05 -23.79 -16.66
C ASP A 333 -27.28 -24.50 -16.13
N CYS A 334 -27.14 -25.30 -15.07
CA CYS A 334 -28.25 -25.91 -14.35
C CYS A 334 -29.23 -24.85 -13.82
N ARG A 335 -28.75 -23.74 -13.24
CA ARG A 335 -29.58 -22.62 -12.78
C ARG A 335 -30.47 -22.07 -13.90
N LYS A 336 -29.89 -21.91 -15.09
CA LYS A 336 -30.66 -21.44 -16.26
C LYS A 336 -31.66 -22.46 -16.76
N GLN A 337 -31.29 -23.74 -16.74
CA GLN A 337 -32.13 -24.80 -17.25
C GLN A 337 -33.31 -25.09 -16.30
N ILE A 338 -33.03 -25.20 -14.99
CA ILE A 338 -34.09 -25.48 -14.01
C ILE A 338 -35.11 -24.35 -13.92
N ALA A 339 -34.71 -23.08 -14.11
CA ALA A 339 -35.62 -21.96 -14.17
C ALA A 339 -36.61 -22.09 -15.34
N LYS A 340 -36.17 -22.54 -16.53
CA LYS A 340 -37.03 -22.80 -17.69
C LYS A 340 -37.98 -23.97 -17.43
N ASP A 341 -37.49 -25.02 -16.83
CA ASP A 341 -38.28 -26.24 -16.56
C ASP A 341 -39.35 -25.97 -15.51
N LEU A 342 -39.03 -25.17 -14.47
CA LEU A 342 -39.97 -24.69 -13.47
C LEU A 342 -41.08 -23.85 -14.07
N ASP A 343 -40.73 -22.94 -14.98
CA ASP A 343 -41.72 -22.12 -15.72
C ASP A 343 -42.63 -22.98 -16.59
N SER A 344 -42.04 -23.88 -17.38
CA SER A 344 -42.77 -24.79 -18.27
C SER A 344 -43.73 -25.73 -17.51
N ALA A 345 -43.38 -26.14 -16.29
CA ALA A 345 -44.19 -26.97 -15.41
C ALA A 345 -45.26 -26.18 -14.65
N GLY A 346 -45.26 -24.83 -14.73
CA GLY A 346 -46.14 -23.95 -13.97
C GLY A 346 -45.83 -23.93 -12.45
N LEU A 347 -44.55 -24.21 -12.11
CA LEU A 347 -44.04 -24.23 -10.74
C LEU A 347 -43.27 -22.94 -10.37
N LEU A 348 -43.06 -22.07 -11.32
CA LEU A 348 -42.53 -20.73 -11.15
C LEU A 348 -43.68 -19.74 -11.00
N ASP A 349 -43.76 -19.01 -9.91
CA ASP A 349 -44.78 -18.00 -9.69
C ASP A 349 -44.46 -16.73 -10.45
N HIS A 350 -43.30 -16.14 -10.18
CA HIS A 350 -42.73 -15.03 -10.94
C HIS A 350 -41.22 -14.91 -10.71
N VAL A 351 -40.56 -14.01 -11.47
CA VAL A 351 -39.13 -13.68 -11.34
C VAL A 351 -39.01 -12.17 -11.25
N GLU A 352 -38.21 -11.69 -10.32
CA GLU A 352 -37.89 -10.27 -10.21
C GLU A 352 -36.39 -10.02 -10.28
N ASP A 353 -36.02 -8.78 -10.66
CA ASP A 353 -34.62 -8.34 -10.62
C ASP A 353 -34.20 -8.15 -9.16
N TYR A 354 -33.04 -8.67 -8.81
CA TYR A 354 -32.53 -8.63 -7.45
C TYR A 354 -31.04 -8.34 -7.43
N GLU A 355 -30.61 -7.45 -6.53
CA GLU A 355 -29.19 -7.20 -6.29
C GLU A 355 -28.76 -7.94 -5.03
N ASN A 356 -27.76 -8.79 -5.13
CA ASN A 356 -27.21 -9.52 -4.01
C ASN A 356 -25.69 -9.51 -4.03
N LYS A 357 -25.10 -9.76 -2.84
CA LYS A 357 -23.65 -9.92 -2.70
C LYS A 357 -23.27 -11.36 -2.97
N VAL A 358 -22.40 -11.57 -3.96
CA VAL A 358 -21.88 -12.89 -4.32
C VAL A 358 -20.40 -12.95 -3.96
N GLY A 359 -19.99 -14.02 -3.25
CA GLY A 359 -18.60 -14.29 -2.93
C GLY A 359 -17.85 -14.86 -4.12
N TYR A 360 -16.66 -14.31 -4.41
CA TYR A 360 -15.76 -14.76 -5.46
C TYR A 360 -14.42 -15.19 -4.88
N SER A 361 -13.79 -16.17 -5.50
CA SER A 361 -12.40 -16.54 -5.15
C SER A 361 -11.45 -15.39 -5.46
N GLU A 362 -10.62 -14.98 -4.50
CA GLU A 362 -9.62 -13.93 -4.71
C GLU A 362 -8.64 -14.32 -5.84
N ARG A 363 -8.30 -15.59 -5.93
CA ARG A 363 -7.31 -16.12 -6.89
C ARG A 363 -7.91 -16.43 -8.26
N ASN A 364 -9.18 -16.82 -8.30
CA ASN A 364 -9.97 -17.08 -9.50
C ASN A 364 -11.16 -16.11 -9.55
N SER A 365 -10.87 -14.85 -9.80
CA SER A 365 -11.82 -13.73 -9.65
C SER A 365 -13.07 -13.80 -10.54
N ASP A 366 -13.11 -14.73 -11.47
CA ASP A 366 -14.25 -15.06 -12.33
C ASP A 366 -15.11 -16.21 -11.77
N THR A 367 -14.70 -16.81 -10.65
CA THR A 367 -15.34 -18.00 -10.09
C THR A 367 -16.04 -17.67 -8.78
N ALA A 368 -17.37 -17.75 -8.79
CA ALA A 368 -18.16 -17.65 -7.56
C ALA A 368 -17.88 -18.85 -6.66
N VAL A 369 -17.62 -18.59 -5.39
CA VAL A 369 -17.38 -19.67 -4.40
C VAL A 369 -18.67 -20.44 -4.12
N GLU A 370 -18.50 -21.70 -3.75
CA GLU A 370 -19.58 -22.60 -3.39
C GLU A 370 -19.47 -22.97 -1.90
N PRO A 371 -20.45 -22.68 -1.03
CA PRO A 371 -20.48 -23.27 0.31
C PRO A 371 -20.55 -24.79 0.19
N ARG A 372 -19.57 -25.48 0.77
CA ARG A 372 -19.46 -26.94 0.69
C ARG A 372 -19.13 -27.57 2.04
N LEU A 373 -19.82 -28.64 2.35
CA LEU A 373 -19.59 -29.44 3.55
C LEU A 373 -18.49 -30.49 3.25
N CYS A 374 -17.33 -30.35 3.88
CA CYS A 374 -16.23 -31.33 3.72
C CYS A 374 -15.33 -31.42 4.95
N MET A 375 -14.61 -32.54 5.02
CA MET A 375 -13.60 -32.74 6.07
C MET A 375 -12.37 -31.91 5.76
N GLN A 376 -11.99 -31.04 6.69
CA GLN A 376 -10.84 -30.15 6.56
C GLN A 376 -10.06 -30.07 7.88
N TRP A 377 -8.83 -29.54 7.81
CA TRP A 377 -8.06 -29.20 8.99
C TRP A 377 -8.27 -27.75 9.37
N PHE A 378 -8.45 -27.48 10.66
CA PHE A 378 -8.73 -26.19 11.23
C PHE A 378 -7.79 -25.86 12.37
N LEU A 379 -7.43 -24.57 12.49
CA LEU A 379 -6.80 -24.00 13.68
C LEU A 379 -7.85 -23.21 14.47
N LYS A 380 -7.97 -23.50 15.76
CA LYS A 380 -8.81 -22.74 16.70
C LYS A 380 -8.20 -21.38 16.93
N MET A 381 -8.90 -20.31 16.52
CA MET A 381 -8.33 -18.98 16.47
C MET A 381 -8.59 -18.13 17.70
N GLN A 382 -9.56 -18.46 18.56
CA GLN A 382 -9.90 -17.64 19.73
C GLN A 382 -8.72 -17.42 20.67
N HIS A 383 -7.96 -18.47 20.99
CA HIS A 383 -6.74 -18.38 21.79
C HIS A 383 -5.74 -17.34 21.23
N PHE A 384 -5.53 -17.38 19.92
CA PHE A 384 -4.62 -16.45 19.24
C PHE A 384 -5.13 -15.00 19.20
N ALA A 385 -6.45 -14.81 19.08
CA ALA A 385 -7.05 -13.47 19.16
C ALA A 385 -6.87 -12.86 20.56
N ASP A 386 -7.06 -13.67 21.60
CA ASP A 386 -6.93 -13.22 23.00
C ASP A 386 -5.53 -12.73 23.32
N ILE A 387 -4.47 -13.36 22.78
CA ILE A 387 -3.07 -12.96 23.01
C ILE A 387 -2.58 -11.86 22.06
N ALA A 388 -3.18 -11.73 20.87
CA ALA A 388 -2.72 -10.78 19.85
C ALA A 388 -3.41 -9.41 19.92
N LEU A 389 -4.60 -9.30 20.50
CA LEU A 389 -5.36 -8.05 20.57
C LEU A 389 -4.74 -7.02 21.53
N PRO A 390 -4.41 -7.34 22.80
CA PRO A 390 -3.95 -6.35 23.77
C PRO A 390 -2.71 -5.58 23.34
N PRO A 391 -1.64 -6.20 22.80
CA PRO A 391 -0.42 -5.48 22.47
C PRO A 391 -0.59 -4.34 21.46
N VAL A 392 -1.52 -4.49 20.52
CA VAL A 392 -1.83 -3.48 19.52
C VAL A 392 -2.72 -2.39 20.09
N MET A 393 -3.72 -2.78 20.90
CA MET A 393 -4.63 -1.80 21.49
C MET A 393 -3.96 -0.92 22.56
N GLU A 394 -2.98 -1.44 23.26
CA GLU A 394 -2.20 -0.77 24.31
C GLU A 394 -0.94 -0.05 23.77
N ASP A 395 -0.74 -0.02 22.43
CA ASP A 395 0.40 0.61 21.77
C ASP A 395 1.79 0.03 22.12
N ALA A 396 1.85 -1.18 22.65
CA ALA A 396 3.10 -1.92 22.77
C ALA A 396 3.67 -2.25 21.39
N LEU A 397 2.81 -2.60 20.45
CA LEU A 397 3.06 -2.73 19.02
C LEU A 397 2.25 -1.67 18.28
N LYS A 398 2.91 -0.78 17.53
CA LYS A 398 2.25 0.40 16.94
C LYS A 398 1.96 0.24 15.45
N PHE A 399 0.78 0.70 15.04
CA PHE A 399 0.35 0.77 13.63
C PHE A 399 0.47 2.19 13.09
N TYR A 400 1.04 2.34 11.93
CA TYR A 400 1.14 3.59 11.17
C TYR A 400 0.50 3.43 9.77
N PRO A 401 -0.61 4.13 9.48
CA PRO A 401 -1.36 5.02 10.37
C PRO A 401 -2.22 4.24 11.38
N GLU A 402 -2.51 4.87 12.52
CA GLU A 402 -3.24 4.29 13.65
C GLU A 402 -4.67 3.83 13.32
N LYS A 403 -5.28 4.38 12.26
CA LYS A 403 -6.65 4.02 11.82
C LYS A 403 -6.87 2.50 11.64
N TYR A 404 -5.82 1.75 11.31
CA TYR A 404 -5.90 0.30 11.11
C TYR A 404 -6.05 -0.50 12.41
N LYS A 405 -5.86 0.10 13.60
CA LYS A 405 -6.14 -0.55 14.89
C LYS A 405 -7.61 -0.98 15.00
N ASN A 406 -8.54 -0.13 14.54
CA ASN A 406 -9.96 -0.45 14.57
C ASN A 406 -10.31 -1.61 13.63
N THR A 407 -9.71 -1.63 12.43
CA THR A 407 -9.88 -2.72 11.46
C THR A 407 -9.36 -4.04 12.04
N TYR A 408 -8.17 -4.03 12.65
CA TYR A 408 -7.56 -5.15 13.32
C TYR A 408 -8.42 -5.68 14.47
N LYS A 409 -8.87 -4.79 15.37
CA LYS A 409 -9.75 -5.13 16.49
C LYS A 409 -11.05 -5.78 16.02
N ASN A 410 -11.73 -5.17 15.05
CA ASN A 410 -13.02 -5.67 14.57
C ASN A 410 -12.90 -7.09 13.98
N TRP A 411 -11.80 -7.39 13.30
CA TRP A 411 -11.56 -8.73 12.79
C TRP A 411 -11.33 -9.75 13.91
N LEU A 412 -10.50 -9.41 14.91
CA LEU A 412 -10.22 -10.30 16.05
C LEU A 412 -11.43 -10.55 16.93
N ASP A 413 -12.28 -9.54 17.15
CA ASP A 413 -13.53 -9.67 17.93
C ASP A 413 -14.51 -10.65 17.26
N ASN A 414 -14.43 -10.86 15.94
CA ASN A 414 -15.32 -11.73 15.16
C ASN A 414 -14.56 -12.91 14.52
N ILE A 415 -13.44 -13.30 15.09
CA ILE A 415 -12.58 -14.30 14.48
C ILE A 415 -13.26 -15.66 14.38
N GLN A 416 -13.04 -16.35 13.25
CA GLN A 416 -13.51 -17.71 13.02
C GLN A 416 -12.32 -18.66 12.97
N ASP A 417 -12.55 -19.97 13.21
CA ASP A 417 -11.52 -20.99 13.05
C ASP A 417 -10.97 -20.96 11.62
N TRP A 418 -9.66 -21.02 11.52
CA TRP A 418 -8.97 -20.93 10.24
C TRP A 418 -8.88 -22.30 9.56
N CYS A 419 -9.49 -22.44 8.38
CA CYS A 419 -9.31 -23.62 7.52
C CYS A 419 -7.91 -23.59 6.92
N ILE A 420 -7.02 -24.48 7.37
CA ILE A 420 -5.60 -24.53 7.00
C ILE A 420 -5.25 -25.55 5.94
N SER A 421 -6.17 -26.44 5.55
CA SER A 421 -5.94 -27.45 4.51
C SER A 421 -6.37 -26.95 3.12
N ARG A 422 -5.59 -27.32 2.11
CA ARG A 422 -5.82 -27.03 0.68
C ARG A 422 -5.62 -28.30 -0.11
N GLN A 423 -6.53 -28.61 -1.02
CA GLN A 423 -6.47 -29.76 -1.91
C GLN A 423 -5.53 -29.50 -3.09
N LEU A 424 -4.27 -29.24 -2.77
CA LEU A 424 -3.19 -28.88 -3.68
C LEU A 424 -2.02 -29.81 -3.51
N TRP A 425 -1.18 -29.89 -4.52
CA TRP A 425 0.11 -30.59 -4.42
C TRP A 425 1.26 -29.63 -4.10
N TRP A 426 1.16 -28.38 -4.53
CA TRP A 426 2.17 -27.35 -4.29
C TRP A 426 1.95 -26.66 -2.94
N GLY A 427 2.80 -26.99 -1.98
CA GLY A 427 2.75 -26.45 -0.62
C GLY A 427 3.34 -27.44 0.39
N HIS A 428 3.31 -27.05 1.66
CA HIS A 428 3.72 -27.93 2.76
C HIS A 428 2.68 -29.01 2.98
N ARG A 429 3.05 -30.26 2.72
CA ARG A 429 2.15 -31.41 2.90
C ARG A 429 1.79 -31.57 4.37
N ILE A 430 0.52 -31.80 4.68
CA ILE A 430 0.04 -31.96 6.04
C ILE A 430 0.66 -33.23 6.68
N PRO A 431 1.28 -33.11 7.86
CA PRO A 431 2.01 -34.22 8.48
C PRO A 431 1.07 -35.15 9.25
N ALA A 432 0.03 -35.63 8.58
CA ALA A 432 -0.94 -36.58 9.10
C ALA A 432 -0.87 -37.89 8.30
N TYR A 433 -1.00 -39.02 8.96
CA TYR A 433 -0.91 -40.33 8.39
C TYR A 433 -2.13 -41.16 8.80
N PHE A 434 -2.95 -41.53 7.83
CA PHE A 434 -4.16 -42.30 8.02
C PHE A 434 -3.86 -43.78 8.17
N LEU A 435 -4.55 -44.41 9.10
CA LEU A 435 -4.51 -45.82 9.39
C LEU A 435 -5.57 -46.54 8.56
N PRO A 436 -5.33 -47.82 8.13
CA PRO A 436 -6.35 -48.61 7.47
C PRO A 436 -7.55 -48.80 8.42
N THR A 437 -8.75 -48.46 7.96
CA THR A 437 -10.01 -48.67 8.69
C THR A 437 -10.97 -49.48 7.83
N ALA A 438 -11.94 -50.16 8.45
CA ALA A 438 -13.01 -50.84 7.72
C ALA A 438 -13.91 -49.81 7.00
N ASP A 439 -14.53 -50.24 5.88
CA ASP A 439 -15.46 -49.41 5.15
C ASP A 439 -16.59 -48.89 6.06
N GLY A 440 -16.78 -47.56 6.05
CA GLY A 440 -17.79 -46.89 6.85
C GLY A 440 -17.42 -46.64 8.33
N ALA A 441 -16.22 -47.03 8.76
CA ALA A 441 -15.72 -46.70 10.08
C ALA A 441 -15.12 -45.26 10.10
N ASP A 442 -15.10 -44.63 11.30
CA ASP A 442 -14.44 -43.35 11.49
C ASP A 442 -12.95 -43.41 11.11
N GLU A 443 -12.48 -42.42 10.38
CA GLU A 443 -11.08 -42.33 10.01
C GLU A 443 -10.19 -42.22 11.25
N LYS A 444 -9.16 -43.03 11.30
CA LYS A 444 -8.11 -42.97 12.32
C LYS A 444 -6.82 -42.45 11.68
N TYR A 445 -6.12 -41.57 12.38
CA TYR A 445 -4.87 -40.99 11.91
C TYR A 445 -3.92 -40.67 13.06
N VAL A 446 -2.64 -40.51 12.74
CA VAL A 446 -1.61 -39.97 13.63
C VAL A 446 -0.95 -38.75 12.99
N VAL A 447 -0.55 -37.79 13.81
CA VAL A 447 0.18 -36.59 13.38
C VAL A 447 1.62 -36.70 13.87
N ALA A 448 2.57 -36.61 12.94
CA ALA A 448 4.00 -36.73 13.24
C ALA A 448 4.83 -36.04 12.13
N PRO A 449 6.02 -35.51 12.47
CA PRO A 449 6.88 -34.83 11.49
C PRO A 449 7.36 -35.74 10.35
N THR A 450 7.57 -37.02 10.65
CA THR A 450 8.07 -38.01 9.68
C THR A 450 7.21 -39.26 9.68
N ARG A 451 7.33 -40.04 8.62
CA ARG A 451 6.64 -41.32 8.51
C ARG A 451 7.11 -42.33 9.57
N GLU A 452 8.39 -42.28 9.94
CA GLU A 452 8.99 -43.14 10.98
C GLU A 452 8.37 -42.86 12.35
N GLU A 453 8.28 -41.60 12.73
CA GLU A 453 7.62 -41.17 13.98
C GLU A 453 6.11 -41.46 13.97
N ALA A 454 5.47 -41.33 12.80
CA ALA A 454 4.07 -41.70 12.62
C ALA A 454 3.85 -43.19 12.82
N LEU A 455 4.76 -44.05 12.31
CA LEU A 455 4.72 -45.49 12.52
C LEU A 455 4.86 -45.84 14.00
N GLU A 456 5.78 -45.19 14.72
CA GLU A 456 5.93 -45.41 16.17
C GLU A 456 4.67 -45.00 16.95
N LYS A 457 4.02 -43.89 16.57
CA LYS A 457 2.76 -43.45 17.20
C LYS A 457 1.62 -44.43 16.85
N ALA A 458 1.53 -44.88 15.60
CA ALA A 458 0.48 -45.78 15.13
C ALA A 458 0.51 -47.11 15.84
N ARG A 459 1.70 -47.69 16.04
CA ARG A 459 1.91 -48.97 16.76
C ARG A 459 1.51 -48.92 18.24
N LYS A 460 1.32 -47.74 18.84
CA LYS A 460 0.80 -47.58 20.20
C LYS A 460 -0.74 -47.61 20.28
N ILE A 461 -1.41 -47.60 19.13
CA ILE A 461 -2.86 -47.67 19.04
C ILE A 461 -3.31 -49.12 19.03
N GLU A 462 -4.25 -49.49 19.89
CA GLU A 462 -4.83 -50.84 19.97
C GLU A 462 -5.34 -51.30 18.60
N GLY A 463 -4.89 -52.48 18.18
CA GLY A 463 -5.22 -53.08 16.88
C GLY A 463 -4.28 -52.73 15.71
N TYR A 464 -3.27 -51.85 15.95
CA TYR A 464 -2.27 -51.46 14.95
C TYR A 464 -0.80 -51.72 15.33
N GLU A 465 -0.57 -52.63 16.32
CA GLU A 465 0.76 -52.92 16.86
C GLU A 465 1.73 -53.45 15.79
N ASN A 466 1.22 -54.09 14.75
CA ASN A 466 2.00 -54.72 13.66
C ASN A 466 1.92 -53.92 12.35
N ILE A 467 1.38 -52.73 12.34
CA ILE A 467 1.24 -51.92 11.13
C ILE A 467 2.61 -51.60 10.51
N THR A 468 2.70 -51.61 9.21
CA THR A 468 3.91 -51.30 8.45
C THR A 468 3.87 -49.86 7.95
N ALA A 469 5.02 -49.32 7.53
CA ALA A 469 5.13 -47.95 7.01
C ALA A 469 4.35 -47.76 5.69
N GLU A 470 4.24 -48.81 4.88
CA GLU A 470 3.53 -48.83 3.59
C GLU A 470 2.01 -48.73 3.78
N GLU A 471 1.47 -49.25 4.89
CA GLU A 471 0.04 -49.14 5.20
C GLU A 471 -0.38 -47.78 5.71
N LEU A 472 0.56 -46.92 6.11
CA LEU A 472 0.27 -45.53 6.49
C LEU A 472 0.05 -44.66 5.25
N LYS A 473 -1.14 -44.15 5.08
CA LYS A 473 -1.47 -43.25 3.98
C LYS A 473 -1.21 -41.82 4.42
N HIS A 474 -0.18 -41.17 3.84
CA HIS A 474 0.13 -39.75 4.10
C HIS A 474 -0.98 -38.86 3.53
N ASP A 475 -1.41 -37.85 4.29
CA ASP A 475 -2.42 -36.89 3.84
C ASP A 475 -2.00 -36.28 2.49
N GLU A 476 -2.97 -36.14 1.56
CA GLU A 476 -2.70 -35.62 0.22
C GLU A 476 -2.78 -34.07 0.18
N ASP A 477 -3.36 -33.46 1.20
CA ASP A 477 -3.56 -32.01 1.26
C ASP A 477 -2.27 -31.27 1.63
N ALA A 478 -2.20 -30.02 1.17
CA ALA A 478 -1.16 -29.06 1.57
C ALA A 478 -1.72 -28.05 2.56
N LEU A 479 -0.84 -27.40 3.31
CA LEU A 479 -1.18 -26.29 4.18
C LEU A 479 -1.41 -25.01 3.37
N ASP A 480 -2.28 -24.16 3.86
CA ASP A 480 -2.43 -22.77 3.41
C ASP A 480 -1.08 -22.05 3.43
N THR A 481 -0.75 -21.30 2.38
CA THR A 481 0.51 -20.56 2.28
C THR A 481 0.76 -19.67 3.50
N TRP A 482 -0.29 -19.08 4.07
CA TRP A 482 -0.18 -18.20 5.25
C TRP A 482 0.20 -18.95 6.54
N PHE A 483 0.02 -20.26 6.59
CA PHE A 483 0.49 -21.11 7.70
C PHE A 483 2.03 -21.29 7.70
N SER A 484 2.69 -20.92 6.62
CA SER A 484 4.15 -20.81 6.59
C SER A 484 4.61 -19.37 6.82
N SER A 485 3.96 -18.41 6.15
CA SER A 485 4.38 -17.00 6.16
C SER A 485 4.18 -16.33 7.53
N TRP A 486 3.26 -16.80 8.38
CA TRP A 486 3.06 -16.25 9.73
C TRP A 486 4.25 -16.50 10.66
N LEU A 487 5.11 -17.48 10.33
CA LEU A 487 6.34 -17.78 11.07
C LEU A 487 7.55 -16.98 10.58
N TRP A 488 7.37 -16.15 9.54
CA TRP A 488 8.48 -15.53 8.81
C TRP A 488 9.51 -14.85 9.71
N PRO A 489 9.18 -13.92 10.63
CA PRO A 489 10.16 -13.28 11.49
C PRO A 489 10.92 -14.22 12.43
N ILE A 490 10.33 -15.36 12.75
CA ILE A 490 10.91 -16.35 13.66
C ILE A 490 11.74 -17.37 12.88
N SER A 491 11.20 -17.89 11.80
CA SER A 491 11.81 -18.98 11.03
C SER A 491 13.04 -18.54 10.23
N LEU A 492 13.11 -17.26 9.85
CA LEU A 492 14.29 -16.68 9.17
C LEU A 492 15.55 -16.76 10.03
N PHE A 493 15.41 -16.67 11.34
CA PHE A 493 16.50 -16.80 12.32
C PHE A 493 16.46 -18.14 13.06
N ASP A 494 15.83 -19.14 12.47
CA ASP A 494 15.75 -20.53 12.96
C ASP A 494 15.22 -20.66 14.40
N GLY A 495 14.33 -19.74 14.80
CA GLY A 495 13.83 -19.66 16.18
C GLY A 495 12.89 -20.80 16.56
N ILE A 496 12.26 -21.47 15.59
CA ILE A 496 11.38 -22.64 15.82
C ILE A 496 12.19 -23.94 15.99
N ASN A 497 13.13 -24.21 15.07
CA ASN A 497 13.91 -25.46 15.13
C ASN A 497 15.01 -25.40 16.18
N ASN A 498 15.59 -24.23 16.40
CA ASN A 498 16.69 -23.99 17.33
C ASN A 498 16.37 -22.79 18.25
N PRO A 499 15.42 -22.94 19.21
CA PRO A 499 15.00 -21.89 20.09
C PRO A 499 16.15 -21.30 20.91
N GLY A 500 16.20 -19.96 21.02
CA GLY A 500 17.20 -19.27 21.81
C GLY A 500 18.60 -19.24 21.21
N ASN A 501 18.75 -19.54 19.91
CA ASN A 501 20.04 -19.38 19.21
C ASN A 501 20.49 -17.91 19.19
N GLU A 502 21.73 -17.63 18.82
CA GLU A 502 22.34 -16.31 18.86
C GLU A 502 21.62 -15.32 17.91
N GLU A 503 21.25 -15.74 16.71
CA GLU A 503 20.61 -14.88 15.73
C GLU A 503 19.19 -14.47 16.15
N ILE A 504 18.37 -15.42 16.65
CA ILE A 504 17.02 -15.07 17.11
C ILE A 504 17.05 -14.12 18.31
N LYS A 505 18.02 -14.27 19.22
CA LYS A 505 18.19 -13.35 20.35
C LYS A 505 18.64 -11.97 19.93
N TYR A 506 19.39 -11.86 18.84
CA TYR A 506 19.91 -10.59 18.35
C TYR A 506 18.92 -9.85 17.44
N TYR A 507 18.31 -10.54 16.46
CA TYR A 507 17.49 -9.91 15.43
C TYR A 507 16.00 -9.84 15.74
N TYR A 508 15.50 -10.61 16.71
CA TYR A 508 14.09 -10.63 17.09
C TYR A 508 13.88 -9.93 18.45
N PRO A 509 12.81 -9.11 18.65
CA PRO A 509 11.83 -8.71 17.65
C PRO A 509 12.44 -7.85 16.55
N THR A 510 11.87 -7.93 15.33
CA THR A 510 12.31 -7.08 14.24
C THR A 510 11.90 -5.63 14.50
N ALA A 511 12.50 -4.66 13.80
CA ALA A 511 12.22 -3.25 14.04
C ALA A 511 10.88 -2.83 13.48
N ASP A 512 10.77 -2.83 12.16
CA ASP A 512 9.60 -2.34 11.45
C ASP A 512 9.13 -3.39 10.44
N LEU A 513 7.82 -3.55 10.31
CA LEU A 513 7.19 -4.27 9.22
C LEU A 513 6.58 -3.28 8.26
N VAL A 514 6.92 -3.37 6.97
CA VAL A 514 6.33 -2.53 5.92
C VAL A 514 5.49 -3.41 5.00
N THR A 515 4.19 -3.15 4.91
CA THR A 515 3.27 -4.00 4.14
C THR A 515 2.04 -3.23 3.67
N GLY A 516 1.31 -3.79 2.69
CA GLY A 516 0.00 -3.28 2.30
C GLY A 516 -1.08 -3.59 3.34
N PRO A 517 -2.11 -2.72 3.48
CA PRO A 517 -3.20 -2.96 4.42
C PRO A 517 -4.13 -4.10 3.99
N ASP A 518 -4.08 -4.51 2.74
CA ASP A 518 -4.86 -5.60 2.16
C ASP A 518 -4.48 -6.99 2.70
N ILE A 519 -3.30 -7.13 3.31
CA ILE A 519 -2.86 -8.39 3.93
C ILE A 519 -2.78 -8.31 5.48
N ILE A 520 -3.48 -7.37 6.10
CA ILE A 520 -3.48 -7.23 7.56
C ILE A 520 -3.97 -8.50 8.26
N PHE A 521 -5.02 -9.15 7.76
CA PHE A 521 -5.59 -10.37 8.32
C PHE A 521 -4.85 -11.63 7.90
N PHE A 522 -4.32 -11.62 6.68
CA PHE A 522 -3.60 -12.76 6.15
C PHE A 522 -2.22 -12.94 6.77
N TRP A 523 -1.52 -11.84 7.02
CA TRP A 523 -0.11 -11.89 7.40
C TRP A 523 0.22 -11.16 8.70
N VAL A 524 -0.12 -9.86 8.81
CA VAL A 524 0.27 -9.04 9.97
C VAL A 524 -0.29 -9.62 11.27
N ALA A 525 -1.60 -9.82 11.34
CA ALA A 525 -2.26 -10.36 12.53
C ALA A 525 -1.75 -11.75 12.88
N ARG A 526 -1.57 -12.62 11.87
CA ARG A 526 -1.09 -13.99 12.07
C ARG A 526 0.36 -14.04 12.53
N MET A 527 1.24 -13.13 12.05
CA MET A 527 2.60 -13.02 12.60
C MET A 527 2.60 -12.57 14.06
N ILE A 528 1.72 -11.63 14.43
CA ILE A 528 1.58 -11.21 15.84
C ILE A 528 1.16 -12.40 16.71
N MET A 529 0.19 -13.18 16.26
CA MET A 529 -0.25 -14.41 16.93
C MET A 529 0.92 -15.40 17.13
N ALA A 530 1.64 -15.70 16.05
CA ALA A 530 2.79 -16.63 16.11
C ALA A 530 3.91 -16.10 17.00
N GLY A 531 4.17 -14.79 16.97
CA GLY A 531 5.18 -14.15 17.83
C GLY A 531 4.88 -14.34 19.31
N TYR A 532 3.66 -14.04 19.72
CA TYR A 532 3.28 -14.21 21.13
C TYR A 532 3.17 -15.69 21.53
N GLU A 533 2.72 -16.58 20.64
CA GLU A 533 2.64 -18.02 20.94
C GLU A 533 4.00 -18.66 21.10
N TYR A 534 4.97 -18.36 20.24
CA TYR A 534 6.26 -19.06 20.20
C TYR A 534 7.43 -18.31 20.82
N MET A 535 7.36 -16.97 20.87
CA MET A 535 8.44 -16.12 21.41
C MET A 535 8.02 -15.40 22.69
N GLY A 536 6.72 -15.35 23.02
CA GLY A 536 6.20 -14.63 24.20
C GLY A 536 6.26 -13.11 24.07
N GLU A 537 6.59 -12.59 22.89
CA GLU A 537 6.69 -11.16 22.62
C GLU A 537 6.35 -10.82 21.16
N MET A 538 6.22 -9.51 20.87
CA MET A 538 5.89 -9.01 19.53
C MET A 538 6.89 -9.44 18.47
N PRO A 539 6.46 -9.76 17.25
CA PRO A 539 7.37 -10.10 16.14
C PRO A 539 8.06 -8.88 15.53
N PHE A 540 7.49 -7.70 15.65
CA PHE A 540 7.99 -6.41 15.21
C PHE A 540 7.43 -5.29 16.10
N ARG A 541 8.16 -4.17 16.20
CA ARG A 541 7.78 -3.04 17.07
C ARG A 541 6.73 -2.14 16.43
N HIS A 542 6.85 -1.91 15.11
CA HIS A 542 5.97 -1.06 14.35
C HIS A 542 5.51 -1.75 13.06
N VAL A 543 4.32 -1.41 12.60
CA VAL A 543 3.80 -1.77 11.27
C VAL A 543 3.51 -0.49 10.50
N TYR A 544 4.21 -0.30 9.39
CA TYR A 544 3.95 0.77 8.44
C TYR A 544 3.11 0.21 7.29
N PHE A 545 1.88 0.70 7.16
CA PHE A 545 0.99 0.34 6.07
C PHE A 545 1.19 1.28 4.89
N THR A 546 1.59 0.74 3.75
CA THR A 546 1.72 1.49 2.51
C THR A 546 0.36 1.80 1.90
N GLY A 547 0.29 2.82 1.05
CA GLY A 547 -0.85 3.01 0.16
C GLY A 547 -0.87 1.97 -0.97
N ILE A 548 -2.04 1.79 -1.57
CA ILE A 548 -2.20 0.99 -2.78
C ILE A 548 -1.93 1.87 -3.99
N VAL A 549 -1.07 1.40 -4.91
CA VAL A 549 -0.79 2.11 -6.16
C VAL A 549 -1.95 1.86 -7.14
N ARG A 550 -2.56 2.96 -7.58
CA ARG A 550 -3.70 2.98 -8.52
C ARG A 550 -3.32 3.70 -9.80
N ASP A 551 -4.02 3.38 -10.88
CA ASP A 551 -3.89 4.12 -12.13
C ASP A 551 -4.56 5.51 -12.06
N LYS A 552 -4.42 6.31 -13.10
CA LYS A 552 -5.02 7.66 -13.19
C LYS A 552 -6.55 7.70 -13.05
N LEU A 553 -7.22 6.55 -13.24
CA LEU A 553 -8.67 6.39 -13.08
C LEU A 553 -9.06 5.88 -11.67
N GLY A 554 -8.09 5.74 -10.77
CA GLY A 554 -8.31 5.25 -9.41
C GLY A 554 -8.47 3.73 -9.29
N ARG A 555 -8.23 2.96 -10.36
CA ARG A 555 -8.33 1.50 -10.34
C ARG A 555 -7.03 0.90 -9.80
N LYS A 556 -7.14 -0.15 -8.97
CA LYS A 556 -5.97 -0.90 -8.50
C LYS A 556 -5.18 -1.41 -9.72
N MET A 557 -3.87 -1.18 -9.73
CA MET A 557 -3.00 -1.69 -10.79
C MET A 557 -2.93 -3.20 -10.75
N SER A 558 -3.15 -3.82 -11.89
CA SER A 558 -3.01 -5.27 -12.07
C SER A 558 -2.53 -5.62 -13.48
N LYS A 559 -1.84 -6.75 -13.59
CA LYS A 559 -1.40 -7.27 -14.89
C LYS A 559 -2.56 -7.66 -15.80
N SER A 560 -3.65 -8.18 -15.22
CA SER A 560 -4.84 -8.57 -15.97
C SER A 560 -5.55 -7.39 -16.62
N LEU A 561 -5.48 -6.21 -16.03
CA LEU A 561 -6.03 -4.97 -16.59
C LEU A 561 -5.07 -4.25 -17.55
N GLY A 562 -3.79 -4.66 -17.60
CA GLY A 562 -2.77 -4.00 -18.43
C GLY A 562 -2.52 -2.53 -18.07
N ASN A 563 -2.87 -2.11 -16.85
CA ASN A 563 -2.76 -0.73 -16.37
C ASN A 563 -1.56 -0.48 -15.45
N SER A 564 -0.69 -1.49 -15.27
CA SER A 564 0.57 -1.36 -14.50
C SER A 564 1.75 -1.29 -15.46
N PRO A 565 2.55 -0.21 -15.43
CA PRO A 565 3.79 -0.14 -16.20
C PRO A 565 4.79 -1.19 -15.70
N ASP A 566 5.70 -1.62 -16.57
CA ASP A 566 6.80 -2.49 -16.18
C ASP A 566 7.81 -1.68 -15.35
N PRO A 567 8.10 -2.09 -14.10
CA PRO A 567 9.06 -1.38 -13.26
C PRO A 567 10.46 -1.28 -13.85
N ILE A 568 10.90 -2.29 -14.60
CA ILE A 568 12.24 -2.31 -15.22
C ILE A 568 12.32 -1.28 -16.35
N GLU A 569 11.28 -1.20 -17.19
CA GLU A 569 11.20 -0.18 -18.24
C GLU A 569 11.21 1.24 -17.65
N LEU A 570 10.56 1.45 -16.52
CA LEU A 570 10.60 2.74 -15.81
C LEU A 570 12.00 3.06 -15.27
N ILE A 571 12.68 2.08 -14.69
CA ILE A 571 14.06 2.25 -14.20
C ILE A 571 15.00 2.56 -15.37
N GLU A 572 14.87 1.89 -16.50
CA GLU A 572 15.67 2.17 -17.71
C GLU A 572 15.44 3.59 -18.24
N LYS A 573 14.21 4.09 -18.15
CA LYS A 573 13.83 5.41 -18.66
C LYS A 573 14.20 6.56 -17.71
N TYR A 574 14.03 6.37 -16.41
CA TYR A 574 14.15 7.45 -15.42
C TYR A 574 15.29 7.27 -14.41
N GLY A 575 15.93 6.09 -14.40
CA GLY A 575 16.87 5.67 -13.37
C GLY A 575 16.18 5.17 -12.10
N ALA A 576 16.85 4.30 -11.35
CA ALA A 576 16.33 3.76 -10.09
C ALA A 576 16.04 4.86 -9.07
N ASP A 577 16.97 5.82 -8.89
CA ASP A 577 16.77 6.98 -8.01
C ASP A 577 15.57 7.83 -8.43
N GLY A 578 15.35 8.01 -9.73
CA GLY A 578 14.19 8.74 -10.27
C GLY A 578 12.86 8.07 -9.95
N VAL A 579 12.80 6.74 -10.11
CA VAL A 579 11.60 5.93 -9.79
C VAL A 579 11.34 5.94 -8.28
N ARG A 580 12.37 5.72 -7.45
CA ARG A 580 12.27 5.74 -5.98
C ARG A 580 11.75 7.07 -5.47
N MET A 581 12.34 8.17 -5.93
CA MET A 581 11.89 9.52 -5.56
C MET A 581 10.46 9.78 -6.02
N GLY A 582 10.12 9.44 -7.26
CA GLY A 582 8.78 9.64 -7.81
C GLY A 582 7.69 8.94 -7.00
N LEU A 583 7.93 7.70 -6.60
CA LEU A 583 7.04 6.95 -5.73
C LEU A 583 6.90 7.61 -4.36
N MET A 584 8.00 8.03 -3.75
CA MET A 584 8.01 8.63 -2.41
C MET A 584 7.35 10.00 -2.36
N LEU A 585 7.43 10.80 -3.41
CA LEU A 585 6.76 12.12 -3.49
C LEU A 585 5.23 11.98 -3.44
N ALA A 586 4.68 10.87 -3.94
CA ALA A 586 3.24 10.62 -4.01
C ALA A 586 2.69 9.79 -2.83
N ALA A 587 3.53 9.31 -1.91
CA ALA A 587 3.22 8.24 -0.97
C ALA A 587 3.10 8.68 0.50
N PRO A 588 2.04 9.40 0.93
CA PRO A 588 1.75 9.53 2.35
C PRO A 588 1.32 8.17 2.93
N ALA A 589 1.70 7.91 4.19
CA ALA A 589 1.40 6.64 4.86
C ALA A 589 -0.10 6.30 4.82
N GLY A 590 -0.42 5.09 4.38
CA GLY A 590 -1.77 4.52 4.41
C GLY A 590 -2.80 5.15 3.48
N ASN A 591 -2.40 6.01 2.55
CA ASN A 591 -3.28 6.57 1.53
C ASN A 591 -2.92 6.01 0.16
N ASP A 592 -3.94 5.77 -0.67
CA ASP A 592 -3.75 5.30 -2.03
C ASP A 592 -3.01 6.33 -2.89
N ILE A 593 -2.19 5.84 -3.80
CA ILE A 593 -1.37 6.64 -4.69
C ILE A 593 -1.94 6.56 -6.09
N LEU A 594 -2.28 7.71 -6.67
CA LEU A 594 -2.54 7.82 -8.10
C LEU A 594 -1.19 7.95 -8.82
N TYR A 595 -0.77 6.88 -9.47
CA TYR A 595 0.51 6.85 -10.17
C TYR A 595 0.45 7.63 -11.49
N ASP A 596 1.47 8.45 -11.70
CA ASP A 596 1.74 9.15 -12.95
C ASP A 596 3.25 9.11 -13.25
N ASP A 597 3.62 8.82 -14.50
CA ASP A 597 5.02 8.84 -14.97
C ASP A 597 5.72 10.19 -14.74
N ALA A 598 4.96 11.29 -14.71
CA ALA A 598 5.48 12.62 -14.40
C ALA A 598 6.19 12.71 -13.04
N LEU A 599 5.83 11.85 -12.09
CA LEU A 599 6.51 11.75 -10.79
C LEU A 599 7.93 11.20 -10.93
N CYS A 600 8.11 10.16 -11.75
CA CYS A 600 9.43 9.61 -12.03
C CYS A 600 10.28 10.59 -12.85
N GLU A 601 9.67 11.35 -13.75
CA GLU A 601 10.32 12.42 -14.49
C GLU A 601 10.81 13.54 -13.56
N GLN A 602 10.03 13.92 -12.57
CA GLN A 602 10.43 14.87 -11.54
C GLN A 602 11.66 14.37 -10.77
N GLY A 603 11.68 13.08 -10.40
CA GLY A 603 12.84 12.44 -9.77
C GLY A 603 14.10 12.50 -10.66
N ARG A 604 13.98 12.17 -11.94
CA ARG A 604 15.07 12.29 -12.90
C ARG A 604 15.59 13.74 -13.03
N ASN A 605 14.68 14.70 -13.09
CA ASN A 605 15.05 16.10 -13.20
C ASN A 605 15.78 16.59 -11.94
N PHE A 606 15.43 16.06 -10.78
CA PHE A 606 16.14 16.35 -9.53
C PHE A 606 17.55 15.75 -9.53
N ASN A 607 17.74 14.51 -10.02
CA ASN A 607 19.08 13.95 -10.25
C ASN A 607 19.94 14.88 -11.10
N ASN A 608 19.40 15.36 -12.22
CA ASN A 608 20.11 16.26 -13.11
C ASN A 608 20.47 17.60 -12.42
N LYS A 609 19.59 18.09 -11.56
CA LYS A 609 19.83 19.32 -10.79
C LYS A 609 20.98 19.14 -9.80
N ILE A 610 21.00 18.03 -9.06
CA ILE A 610 22.07 17.68 -8.10
C ILE A 610 23.40 17.54 -8.84
N TRP A 611 23.39 16.80 -9.93
CA TRP A 611 24.59 16.59 -10.77
C TRP A 611 25.19 17.89 -11.27
N ASN A 612 24.35 18.76 -11.83
CA ASN A 612 24.79 20.05 -12.38
C ASN A 612 25.29 21.01 -11.29
N ALA A 613 24.64 21.03 -10.13
CA ALA A 613 25.10 21.82 -8.99
C ALA A 613 26.48 21.36 -8.50
N PHE A 614 26.70 20.06 -8.41
CA PHE A 614 27.98 19.49 -8.01
C PHE A 614 29.08 19.80 -9.03
N ARG A 615 28.77 19.65 -10.33
CA ARG A 615 29.72 20.04 -11.40
C ARG A 615 30.08 21.52 -11.37
N LEU A 616 29.14 22.39 -11.09
CA LEU A 616 29.35 23.83 -10.92
C LEU A 616 30.39 24.08 -9.82
N VAL A 617 30.17 23.51 -8.64
CA VAL A 617 31.05 23.67 -7.47
C VAL A 617 32.45 23.11 -7.74
N LYS A 618 32.56 21.90 -8.27
CA LYS A 618 33.84 21.26 -8.59
C LYS A 618 34.59 21.96 -9.73
N GLY A 619 33.91 22.78 -10.52
CA GLY A 619 34.53 23.57 -11.60
C GLY A 619 35.08 24.92 -11.13
N TRP A 620 34.88 25.34 -9.88
CA TRP A 620 35.44 26.57 -9.36
C TRP A 620 36.95 26.43 -9.08
N GLU A 621 37.72 27.45 -9.47
CA GLU A 621 39.15 27.55 -9.14
C GLU A 621 39.28 28.07 -7.71
N VAL A 622 40.12 27.46 -6.89
CA VAL A 622 40.27 27.81 -5.45
C VAL A 622 41.57 28.60 -5.27
N ALA A 623 41.51 29.71 -4.55
CA ALA A 623 42.69 30.50 -4.19
C ALA A 623 42.70 30.84 -2.70
N ASP A 624 43.88 31.08 -2.18
CA ASP A 624 44.08 31.57 -0.81
C ASP A 624 43.89 33.09 -0.74
N ILE A 625 42.63 33.50 -0.85
CA ILE A 625 42.16 34.90 -0.74
C ILE A 625 41.28 35.05 0.50
N GLU A 626 41.11 36.32 0.94
CA GLU A 626 40.21 36.63 2.07
C GLU A 626 38.78 36.27 1.70
N GLN A 627 38.05 35.67 2.66
CA GLN A 627 36.66 35.28 2.47
C GLN A 627 35.78 36.55 2.35
N PRO A 628 35.06 36.74 1.26
CA PRO A 628 34.14 37.86 1.13
C PRO A 628 33.01 37.83 2.21
N GLU A 629 32.60 39.01 2.68
CA GLU A 629 31.60 39.09 3.74
C GLU A 629 30.26 38.40 3.35
N HIS A 630 29.80 38.60 2.13
CA HIS A 630 28.58 37.92 1.63
C HIS A 630 28.72 36.40 1.65
N SER A 631 29.90 35.85 1.38
CA SER A 631 30.17 34.39 1.43
C SER A 631 30.18 33.90 2.88
N ARG A 632 30.87 34.64 3.78
CA ARG A 632 30.88 34.33 5.22
C ARG A 632 29.45 34.29 5.81
N LEU A 633 28.65 35.29 5.51
CA LEU A 633 27.25 35.36 5.98
C LEU A 633 26.37 34.27 5.35
N ALA A 634 26.57 33.95 4.07
CA ALA A 634 25.84 32.88 3.40
C ALA A 634 26.17 31.51 4.02
N VAL A 635 27.43 31.24 4.32
CA VAL A 635 27.87 30.02 5.04
C VAL A 635 27.21 29.94 6.43
N GLN A 636 27.24 31.02 7.19
CA GLN A 636 26.62 31.07 8.52
C GLN A 636 25.10 30.84 8.45
N TRP A 637 24.44 31.48 7.50
CA TRP A 637 22.99 31.26 7.29
C TRP A 637 22.64 29.83 6.88
N PHE A 638 23.32 29.29 5.85
CA PHE A 638 23.01 27.96 5.36
C PHE A 638 23.30 26.85 6.38
N ASP A 639 24.33 27.04 7.22
CA ASP A 639 24.60 26.12 8.35
C ASP A 639 23.41 26.05 9.31
N ASN A 640 22.72 27.17 9.57
CA ASN A 640 21.52 27.20 10.40
C ASN A 640 20.29 26.60 9.69
N VAL A 641 20.13 26.80 8.38
CA VAL A 641 19.08 26.16 7.57
C VAL A 641 19.26 24.64 7.59
N LEU A 642 20.50 24.16 7.41
CA LEU A 642 20.83 22.74 7.42
C LEU A 642 20.48 22.11 8.79
N ARG A 643 20.90 22.72 9.90
CA ARG A 643 20.57 22.23 11.25
C ARG A 643 19.07 22.15 11.51
N SER A 644 18.33 23.18 11.10
CA SER A 644 16.87 23.20 11.23
C SER A 644 16.22 22.07 10.44
N THR A 645 16.68 21.84 9.19
CA THR A 645 16.15 20.77 8.36
C THR A 645 16.57 19.37 8.85
N GLU A 646 17.78 19.20 9.35
CA GLU A 646 18.21 17.92 9.98
C GLU A 646 17.32 17.55 11.18
N ALA A 647 16.97 18.53 12.02
CA ALA A 647 16.05 18.34 13.14
C ALA A 647 14.63 17.96 12.66
N GLU A 648 14.11 18.67 11.63
CA GLU A 648 12.81 18.37 11.01
C GLU A 648 12.79 16.96 10.41
N VAL A 649 13.80 16.58 9.62
CA VAL A 649 13.90 15.25 9.01
C VAL A 649 13.94 14.16 10.06
N LYS A 650 14.69 14.34 11.13
CA LYS A 650 14.73 13.38 12.25
C LYS A 650 13.35 13.18 12.89
N ASP A 651 12.63 14.26 13.17
CA ASP A 651 11.27 14.21 13.73
C ASP A 651 10.31 13.50 12.77
N LEU A 652 10.37 13.82 11.47
CA LEU A 652 9.52 13.19 10.44
C LEU A 652 9.80 11.69 10.29
N PHE A 653 11.06 11.27 10.32
CA PHE A 653 11.39 9.84 10.32
C PHE A 653 10.85 9.12 11.55
N SER A 654 10.95 9.73 12.75
CA SER A 654 10.42 9.14 13.98
C SER A 654 8.89 8.93 13.95
N LYS A 655 8.19 9.65 13.10
CA LYS A 655 6.74 9.60 12.87
C LYS A 655 6.35 8.83 11.59
N PHE A 656 7.30 8.21 10.90
CA PHE A 656 7.09 7.55 9.60
C PHE A 656 6.50 8.45 8.52
N ARG A 657 6.75 9.77 8.58
CA ARG A 657 6.33 10.76 7.58
C ARG A 657 7.40 10.92 6.50
N LEU A 658 7.71 9.82 5.80
CA LEU A 658 8.88 9.72 4.92
C LEU A 658 8.79 10.61 3.68
N ASN A 659 7.60 10.76 3.09
CA ASN A 659 7.39 11.66 1.96
C ASN A 659 7.64 13.13 2.34
N GLU A 660 7.26 13.54 3.54
CA GLU A 660 7.49 14.89 4.03
C GLU A 660 8.97 15.11 4.36
N ALA A 661 9.65 14.09 4.90
CA ALA A 661 11.11 14.13 5.07
C ALA A 661 11.82 14.34 3.73
N LEU A 662 11.45 13.59 2.68
CA LEU A 662 11.98 13.80 1.34
C LEU A 662 11.68 15.21 0.80
N MET A 663 10.47 15.72 1.00
CA MET A 663 10.10 17.07 0.56
C MET A 663 10.88 18.16 1.30
N ALA A 664 11.18 17.97 2.59
CA ALA A 664 12.02 18.90 3.35
C ALA A 664 13.46 18.92 2.77
N ILE A 665 14.03 17.76 2.47
CA ILE A 665 15.36 17.65 1.84
C ILE A 665 15.35 18.21 0.41
N TYR A 666 14.30 17.95 -0.36
CA TYR A 666 14.13 18.50 -1.70
C TYR A 666 14.13 20.03 -1.69
N ARG A 667 13.33 20.68 -0.80
CA ARG A 667 13.32 22.13 -0.64
C ARG A 667 14.67 22.65 -0.18
N LEU A 668 15.30 22.00 0.80
CA LEU A 668 16.64 22.35 1.27
C LEU A 668 17.64 22.42 0.13
N PHE A 669 17.66 21.40 -0.74
CA PHE A 669 18.58 21.35 -1.87
C PHE A 669 18.21 22.29 -2.99
N TRP A 670 16.94 22.25 -3.45
CA TRP A 670 16.52 22.99 -4.64
C TRP A 670 16.39 24.48 -4.37
N GLU A 671 15.68 24.83 -3.31
CA GLU A 671 15.36 26.22 -3.00
C GLU A 671 16.48 26.89 -2.19
N GLU A 672 16.87 26.33 -1.07
CA GLU A 672 17.81 26.99 -0.17
C GLU A 672 19.27 26.88 -0.66
N PHE A 673 19.73 25.69 -0.94
CA PHE A 673 21.11 25.48 -1.37
C PHE A 673 21.36 25.97 -2.79
N SER A 674 20.61 25.47 -3.77
CA SER A 674 20.90 25.75 -5.18
C SER A 674 20.44 27.15 -5.60
N ALA A 675 19.24 27.61 -5.20
CA ALA A 675 18.71 28.89 -5.66
C ALA A 675 19.27 30.10 -4.89
N TRP A 676 19.63 29.93 -3.62
CA TRP A 676 20.10 31.01 -2.78
C TRP A 676 21.57 30.91 -2.37
N TYR A 677 21.95 29.80 -1.70
CA TYR A 677 23.31 29.65 -1.17
C TYR A 677 24.38 29.69 -2.28
N LEU A 678 24.24 28.83 -3.30
CA LEU A 678 25.21 28.76 -4.39
C LEU A 678 25.30 30.10 -5.14
N GLU A 679 24.19 30.78 -5.38
CA GLU A 679 24.20 32.08 -6.03
C GLU A 679 24.87 33.16 -5.15
N ALA A 680 24.71 33.11 -3.82
CA ALA A 680 25.35 34.03 -2.89
C ALA A 680 26.87 33.84 -2.84
N VAL A 681 27.37 32.61 -2.91
CA VAL A 681 28.82 32.30 -2.81
C VAL A 681 29.53 32.19 -4.16
N LYS A 682 28.78 31.99 -5.25
CA LYS A 682 29.34 31.84 -6.61
C LYS A 682 30.35 32.97 -6.93
N PRO A 683 31.58 32.60 -7.31
CA PRO A 683 32.56 33.61 -7.72
C PRO A 683 32.12 34.32 -9.01
N ALA A 684 32.62 35.55 -9.23
CA ALA A 684 32.45 36.25 -10.50
C ALA A 684 33.10 35.43 -11.63
N TYR A 685 32.61 35.63 -12.85
CA TYR A 685 33.11 34.89 -14.01
C TYR A 685 34.65 34.99 -14.12
N GLN A 686 35.29 33.82 -14.24
CA GLN A 686 36.79 33.68 -14.29
C GLN A 686 37.51 34.18 -13.03
N GLN A 687 36.86 34.36 -11.92
CA GLN A 687 37.48 34.65 -10.63
C GLN A 687 37.51 33.39 -9.77
N PRO A 688 38.55 33.21 -8.93
CA PRO A 688 38.59 32.09 -8.00
C PRO A 688 37.64 32.29 -6.82
N ILE A 689 37.26 31.19 -6.17
CA ILE A 689 36.60 31.21 -4.86
C ILE A 689 37.64 31.10 -3.74
N ASP A 690 37.36 31.72 -2.60
CA ASP A 690 38.21 31.55 -1.41
C ASP A 690 38.08 30.13 -0.83
N ARG A 691 39.15 29.66 -0.21
CA ARG A 691 39.24 28.31 0.35
C ARG A 691 38.21 28.03 1.43
N ALA A 692 37.99 28.99 2.34
CA ALA A 692 37.06 28.82 3.46
C ALA A 692 35.60 28.59 2.98
N THR A 693 35.17 29.35 1.96
CA THR A 693 33.86 29.17 1.34
C THR A 693 33.76 27.84 0.56
N MET A 694 34.83 27.46 -0.16
CA MET A 694 34.84 26.19 -0.89
C MET A 694 34.75 24.99 0.04
N ASP A 695 35.54 24.99 1.12
CA ASP A 695 35.51 23.91 2.13
C ASP A 695 34.14 23.82 2.81
N ALA A 696 33.53 24.96 3.14
CA ALA A 696 32.18 24.99 3.70
C ALA A 696 31.13 24.45 2.69
N THR A 697 31.25 24.81 1.41
CA THR A 697 30.33 24.35 0.34
C THR A 697 30.42 22.85 0.14
N LEU A 698 31.63 22.28 0.13
CA LEU A 698 31.82 20.83 0.04
C LEU A 698 31.30 20.09 1.27
N ARG A 699 31.49 20.64 2.47
CA ARG A 699 30.90 20.12 3.71
C ARG A 699 29.38 20.12 3.66
N PHE A 700 28.76 21.18 3.15
CA PHE A 700 27.31 21.22 2.95
C PHE A 700 26.83 20.19 1.92
N PHE A 701 27.56 20.04 0.82
CA PHE A 701 27.26 19.00 -0.16
C PHE A 701 27.32 17.60 0.45
N ASP A 702 28.35 17.30 1.25
CA ASP A 702 28.47 16.04 1.98
C ASP A 702 27.24 15.78 2.86
N SER A 703 26.81 16.76 3.67
CA SER A 703 25.62 16.64 4.50
C SER A 703 24.33 16.45 3.71
N LEU A 704 24.17 17.18 2.60
CA LEU A 704 23.01 17.05 1.71
C LEU A 704 22.94 15.68 1.05
N LEU A 705 24.07 15.14 0.59
CA LEU A 705 24.14 13.80 0.00
C LEU A 705 23.81 12.73 1.04
N ARG A 706 24.28 12.89 2.28
CA ARG A 706 23.93 11.95 3.37
C ARG A 706 22.43 11.97 3.69
N LEU A 707 21.80 13.14 3.74
CA LEU A 707 20.34 13.23 3.93
C LEU A 707 19.55 12.60 2.78
N LEU A 708 20.02 12.73 1.54
CA LEU A 708 19.39 12.18 0.35
C LEU A 708 19.65 10.68 0.15
N HIS A 709 20.76 10.15 0.67
CA HIS A 709 21.21 8.79 0.37
C HIS A 709 20.14 7.70 0.61
N PRO A 710 19.37 7.71 1.68
CA PRO A 710 18.30 6.71 1.88
C PRO A 710 17.28 6.68 0.73
N PHE A 711 17.00 7.83 0.13
CA PHE A 711 16.01 7.97 -0.95
C PHE A 711 16.62 7.74 -2.33
N MET A 712 17.84 8.22 -2.56
CA MET A 712 18.51 8.27 -3.87
C MET A 712 19.93 7.72 -3.75
N PRO A 713 20.09 6.40 -3.57
CA PRO A 713 21.38 5.82 -3.17
C PRO A 713 22.47 5.89 -4.22
N PHE A 714 22.14 5.87 -5.51
CA PHE A 714 23.13 5.76 -6.57
C PHE A 714 23.83 7.08 -6.89
N ILE A 715 23.07 8.15 -7.13
CA ILE A 715 23.67 9.45 -7.41
C ILE A 715 24.44 9.99 -6.19
N THR A 716 23.92 9.73 -4.99
CA THR A 716 24.57 10.18 -3.76
C THR A 716 25.88 9.46 -3.51
N GLU A 717 25.97 8.15 -3.78
CA GLU A 717 27.21 7.39 -3.71
C GLU A 717 28.23 7.94 -4.73
N GLU A 718 27.82 8.09 -6.00
CA GLU A 718 28.71 8.60 -7.06
C GLU A 718 29.30 9.95 -6.69
N LEU A 719 28.49 10.92 -6.29
CA LEU A 719 28.98 12.25 -5.97
C LEU A 719 29.77 12.31 -4.67
N TRP A 720 29.39 11.52 -3.66
CA TRP A 720 30.11 11.47 -2.40
C TRP A 720 31.55 10.96 -2.57
N GLN A 721 31.75 9.98 -3.44
CA GLN A 721 33.08 9.47 -3.80
C GLN A 721 33.94 10.52 -4.52
N HIS A 722 33.34 11.56 -5.11
CA HIS A 722 34.05 12.68 -5.76
C HIS A 722 34.30 13.89 -4.86
N ILE A 723 33.76 13.92 -3.64
CA ILE A 723 34.02 15.01 -2.70
C ILE A 723 35.46 14.94 -2.20
N ASP A 724 35.87 13.74 -1.79
CA ASP A 724 37.19 13.49 -1.17
C ASP A 724 37.74 12.14 -1.63
N GLU A 725 39.04 11.90 -1.42
CA GLU A 725 39.64 10.58 -1.67
C GLU A 725 39.09 9.56 -0.64
N ARG A 726 38.60 8.45 -1.13
CA ARG A 726 38.02 7.36 -0.30
C ARG A 726 38.89 6.10 -0.45
N LYS A 727 38.97 5.34 0.64
CA LYS A 727 39.57 4.01 0.61
C LYS A 727 38.63 3.02 -0.11
N ASP A 728 39.21 1.98 -0.66
CA ASP A 728 38.43 0.87 -1.21
C ASP A 728 37.55 0.22 -0.10
N GLY A 729 36.26 0.00 -0.40
CA GLY A 729 35.26 -0.46 0.56
C GLY A 729 34.53 0.65 1.33
N GLU A 730 34.98 1.92 1.28
CA GLU A 730 34.24 3.04 1.88
C GLU A 730 33.00 3.39 1.04
N SER A 731 31.88 3.61 1.70
CA SER A 731 30.60 4.00 1.11
C SER A 731 29.86 5.02 1.95
N ILE A 732 29.16 5.93 1.31
CA ILE A 732 28.24 6.88 1.96
C ILE A 732 27.21 6.16 2.82
N MET A 733 26.89 4.91 2.51
CA MET A 733 25.94 4.05 3.25
C MET A 733 26.28 3.94 4.74
N TYR A 734 27.55 4.05 5.09
CA TYR A 734 28.04 4.02 6.48
C TYR A 734 28.49 5.37 6.99
N ALA A 735 28.36 6.44 6.18
CA ALA A 735 28.69 7.78 6.63
C ALA A 735 27.65 8.25 7.66
N PRO A 736 28.05 8.67 8.87
CA PRO A 736 27.11 9.02 9.91
C PRO A 736 26.29 10.26 9.55
N ILE A 737 25.01 10.24 9.85
CA ILE A 737 24.14 11.43 9.82
C ILE A 737 24.16 12.13 11.17
N ASN A 738 23.88 13.43 11.17
CA ASN A 738 23.79 14.22 12.40
C ASN A 738 22.48 13.89 13.14
N GLN A 739 22.60 13.11 14.22
CA GLN A 739 21.45 12.71 15.03
C GLN A 739 21.06 13.73 16.11
N THR A 740 21.96 14.66 16.42
CA THR A 740 21.77 15.70 17.45
C THR A 740 22.17 17.06 16.89
N PRO A 741 21.43 17.58 15.90
CA PRO A 741 21.74 18.89 15.36
C PRO A 741 21.62 19.96 16.45
N ALA A 742 22.57 20.88 16.45
CA ALA A 742 22.52 22.02 17.36
C ALA A 742 21.31 22.91 17.01
N GLU A 743 20.77 23.60 18.01
CA GLU A 743 19.65 24.52 17.79
C GLU A 743 20.02 25.61 16.77
N ALA A 744 19.11 25.85 15.83
CA ALA A 744 19.31 26.87 14.81
C ALA A 744 18.95 28.25 15.34
N ASP A 745 19.70 29.27 14.89
CA ASP A 745 19.41 30.68 15.18
C ASP A 745 18.18 31.13 14.36
N THR A 746 17.04 31.17 15.03
CA THR A 746 15.75 31.52 14.41
C THR A 746 15.68 32.96 13.97
N ASP A 747 16.39 33.87 14.63
CA ASP A 747 16.39 35.29 14.25
C ASP A 747 17.24 35.51 13.00
N LEU A 748 18.35 34.78 12.87
CA LEU A 748 19.15 34.78 11.66
C LEU A 748 18.36 34.23 10.45
N LEU A 749 17.61 33.17 10.66
CA LEU A 749 16.75 32.59 9.59
C LEU A 749 15.68 33.59 9.16
N LYS A 750 14.98 34.26 10.08
CA LYS A 750 13.98 35.31 9.77
C LYS A 750 14.61 36.48 9.02
N ALA A 751 15.79 36.93 9.45
CA ALA A 751 16.49 38.02 8.78
C ALA A 751 16.83 37.68 7.32
N MET A 752 17.19 36.42 7.02
CA MET A 752 17.43 36.00 5.65
C MET A 752 16.15 35.93 4.81
N GLU A 753 15.02 35.52 5.39
CA GLU A 753 13.73 35.55 4.67
C GLU A 753 13.31 36.97 4.30
N GLU A 754 13.58 37.93 5.20
CA GLU A 754 13.42 39.34 4.89
C GLU A 754 14.38 39.76 3.74
N ALA A 755 15.64 39.40 3.82
CA ALA A 755 16.63 39.69 2.76
C ALA A 755 16.22 39.08 1.40
N LYS A 756 15.71 37.84 1.37
CA LYS A 756 15.19 37.21 0.15
C LYS A 756 14.00 38.00 -0.43
N SER A 757 13.12 38.49 0.44
CA SER A 757 11.98 39.31 0.04
C SER A 757 12.42 40.64 -0.57
N ILE A 758 13.42 41.28 0.02
CA ILE A 758 14.03 42.49 -0.52
C ILE A 758 14.66 42.26 -1.88
N ILE A 759 15.47 41.17 -2.01
CA ILE A 759 16.10 40.80 -3.29
C ILE A 759 15.04 40.52 -4.37
N SER A 760 13.96 39.85 -4.00
CA SER A 760 12.83 39.55 -4.91
C SER A 760 12.13 40.81 -5.35
N GLY A 761 11.94 41.77 -4.45
CA GLY A 761 11.42 43.11 -4.76
C GLY A 761 12.29 43.86 -5.77
N VAL A 762 13.61 43.87 -5.54
CA VAL A 762 14.58 44.50 -6.46
C VAL A 762 14.54 43.81 -7.84
N ARG A 763 14.50 42.49 -7.90
CA ARG A 763 14.42 41.73 -9.16
C ARG A 763 13.11 42.01 -9.91
N ASN A 764 11.99 42.16 -9.19
CA ASN A 764 10.70 42.52 -9.78
C ASN A 764 10.71 43.94 -10.35
N VAL A 765 11.33 44.91 -9.67
CA VAL A 765 11.53 46.26 -10.22
C VAL A 765 12.38 46.20 -11.50
N ARG A 766 13.48 45.47 -11.47
CA ARG A 766 14.37 45.27 -12.64
C ARG A 766 13.59 44.70 -13.84
N LEU A 767 12.79 43.63 -13.59
CA LEU A 767 11.97 43.01 -14.63
C LEU A 767 10.90 43.97 -15.17
N SER A 768 10.14 44.63 -14.28
CA SER A 768 9.03 45.51 -14.67
C SER A 768 9.47 46.76 -15.41
N LYS A 769 10.71 47.20 -15.15
CA LYS A 769 11.31 48.39 -15.79
C LYS A 769 12.27 48.08 -16.94
N ASN A 770 12.38 46.80 -17.35
CA ASN A 770 13.30 46.28 -18.36
C ASN A 770 14.77 46.69 -18.14
N ILE A 771 15.23 46.72 -16.89
CA ILE A 771 16.61 47.07 -16.52
C ILE A 771 17.48 45.82 -16.73
N PRO A 772 18.55 45.89 -17.55
CA PRO A 772 19.46 44.76 -17.77
C PRO A 772 20.07 44.26 -16.47
N GLN A 773 20.28 42.96 -16.34
CA GLN A 773 20.83 42.33 -15.12
C GLN A 773 22.24 42.85 -14.77
N LYS A 774 23.02 43.24 -15.77
CA LYS A 774 24.40 43.76 -15.59
C LYS A 774 24.46 45.24 -15.23
N GLN A 775 23.33 45.94 -15.34
CA GLN A 775 23.26 47.36 -14.97
C GLN A 775 23.17 47.51 -13.46
N PRO A 776 24.13 48.17 -12.81
CA PRO A 776 24.09 48.44 -11.37
C PRO A 776 22.91 49.32 -11.00
N MET A 777 22.37 49.12 -9.81
CA MET A 777 21.28 49.91 -9.23
C MET A 777 21.60 50.31 -7.80
N ASN A 778 20.95 51.30 -7.28
CA ASN A 778 20.97 51.69 -5.88
C ASN A 778 19.64 51.35 -5.22
N LEU A 779 19.64 51.02 -3.94
CA LEU A 779 18.47 50.78 -3.13
C LEU A 779 18.44 51.78 -1.96
N MET A 780 17.30 52.40 -1.75
CA MET A 780 17.09 53.25 -0.59
C MET A 780 16.04 52.58 0.30
N ILE A 781 16.30 52.57 1.64
CA ILE A 781 15.32 52.15 2.63
C ILE A 781 14.71 53.40 3.29
N VAL A 782 13.38 53.46 3.36
CA VAL A 782 12.70 54.48 4.16
C VAL A 782 12.79 54.07 5.62
N GLY A 783 13.84 54.58 6.30
CA GLY A 783 14.25 54.21 7.64
C GLY A 783 15.74 53.90 7.74
N LYS A 784 16.08 52.99 8.63
CA LYS A 784 17.45 52.53 8.83
C LYS A 784 17.61 51.05 8.48
N TRP A 785 18.71 50.74 7.80
CA TRP A 785 19.08 49.39 7.54
C TRP A 785 19.50 48.64 8.80
N THR A 786 18.80 47.55 9.14
CA THR A 786 19.09 46.76 10.33
C THR A 786 19.38 45.27 10.01
N ASN A 787 19.11 44.83 8.77
CA ASN A 787 19.25 43.42 8.38
C ASN A 787 20.74 43.06 8.23
N PRO A 788 21.23 41.98 8.86
CA PRO A 788 22.67 41.61 8.83
C PRO A 788 23.16 41.20 7.43
N PHE A 789 22.27 40.85 6.50
CA PHE A 789 22.61 40.33 5.19
C PHE A 789 22.78 41.40 4.10
N LYS A 790 23.22 42.61 4.46
CA LYS A 790 23.38 43.73 3.52
C LYS A 790 24.19 43.35 2.30
N SER A 791 25.36 42.74 2.48
CA SER A 791 26.27 42.32 1.39
C SER A 791 25.70 41.26 0.48
N ILE A 792 24.83 40.38 1.00
CA ILE A 792 24.08 39.38 0.20
C ILE A 792 23.02 40.08 -0.66
N VAL A 793 22.27 41.01 -0.06
CA VAL A 793 21.26 41.79 -0.78
C VAL A 793 21.90 42.61 -1.90
N GLU A 794 23.06 43.26 -1.61
CA GLU A 794 23.82 43.99 -2.63
C GLU A 794 24.23 43.08 -3.78
N LYS A 795 24.85 41.91 -3.48
CA LYS A 795 25.33 40.96 -4.50
C LYS A 795 24.18 40.41 -5.34
N LEU A 796 23.16 39.83 -4.70
CA LEU A 796 22.05 39.11 -5.38
C LEU A 796 21.02 40.02 -6.01
N GLY A 797 20.91 41.27 -5.52
CA GLY A 797 20.11 42.33 -6.12
C GLY A 797 20.84 43.04 -7.27
N GLY A 798 22.16 42.91 -7.40
CA GLY A 798 22.97 43.65 -8.35
C GLY A 798 22.98 45.11 -8.02
N LEU A 799 23.20 45.41 -6.73
CA LEU A 799 23.19 46.77 -6.18
C LEU A 799 24.62 47.30 -5.96
N GLU A 800 24.85 48.58 -6.27
CA GLU A 800 26.07 49.27 -5.92
C GLU A 800 26.09 49.75 -4.48
N SER A 801 24.92 50.17 -3.97
CA SER A 801 24.78 50.63 -2.61
C SER A 801 23.39 50.47 -2.06
N ILE A 802 23.32 50.39 -0.74
CA ILE A 802 22.07 50.45 0.04
C ILE A 802 22.22 51.65 1.01
N THR A 803 21.30 52.64 0.91
CA THR A 803 21.33 53.86 1.70
C THR A 803 20.06 54.05 2.49
N ASP A 804 20.18 54.69 3.66
CA ASP A 804 19.06 55.09 4.48
C ASP A 804 18.44 56.40 3.94
N ALA A 805 17.12 56.52 4.03
CA ALA A 805 16.39 57.71 3.64
C ALA A 805 15.29 58.03 4.68
N ASP A 806 15.08 59.32 4.93
CA ASP A 806 14.05 59.79 5.86
C ASP A 806 12.65 59.76 5.26
N ALA A 807 12.54 59.75 3.93
CA ALA A 807 11.29 59.79 3.18
C ALA A 807 11.43 59.13 1.82
N LYS A 808 10.28 58.69 1.27
CA LYS A 808 10.17 58.12 -0.07
C LYS A 808 10.58 59.09 -1.15
N ASP A 809 11.38 58.62 -2.13
CA ASP A 809 11.60 59.33 -3.38
C ASP A 809 10.42 59.10 -4.35
N PRO A 810 9.67 60.15 -4.70
CA PRO A 810 8.49 60.04 -5.58
C PRO A 810 8.84 59.54 -7.02
N ALA A 811 10.07 59.77 -7.46
CA ALA A 811 10.55 59.32 -8.78
C ALA A 811 11.12 57.88 -8.80
N ALA A 812 11.29 57.26 -7.63
CA ALA A 812 11.82 55.91 -7.53
C ALA A 812 10.69 54.87 -7.66
N ALA A 813 11.02 53.68 -8.20
CA ALA A 813 10.14 52.52 -8.08
C ALA A 813 10.20 51.97 -6.65
N SER A 814 9.09 51.74 -6.01
CA SER A 814 9.05 51.28 -4.62
C SER A 814 8.32 49.94 -4.46
N PHE A 815 8.69 49.23 -3.40
CA PHE A 815 8.02 48.04 -2.95
C PHE A 815 8.09 47.93 -1.43
N MET A 816 7.17 47.13 -0.86
CA MET A 816 7.09 46.92 0.58
C MET A 816 7.62 45.54 0.95
N VAL A 817 8.40 45.42 2.03
CA VAL A 817 8.68 44.16 2.72
C VAL A 817 8.29 44.37 4.19
N GLY A 818 7.31 43.60 4.63
CA GLY A 818 6.66 43.86 5.92
C GLY A 818 6.07 45.26 5.97
N THR A 819 6.51 46.08 6.93
CA THR A 819 6.08 47.47 7.10
C THR A 819 7.08 48.49 6.54
N THR A 820 8.19 48.02 5.96
CA THR A 820 9.29 48.88 5.49
C THR A 820 9.19 49.09 3.96
N GLU A 821 9.30 50.33 3.54
CA GLU A 821 9.32 50.73 2.12
C GLU A 821 10.77 50.80 1.60
N TYR A 822 10.97 50.21 0.44
CA TYR A 822 12.24 50.20 -0.29
C TYR A 822 12.03 50.88 -1.63
N CYS A 823 12.97 51.76 -2.00
CA CYS A 823 12.92 52.58 -3.21
C CYS A 823 14.12 52.29 -4.10
N VAL A 824 13.92 52.12 -5.37
CA VAL A 824 14.97 51.98 -6.40
C VAL A 824 14.93 53.26 -7.25
N PRO A 825 15.92 54.14 -7.12
CA PRO A 825 16.03 55.31 -7.99
C PRO A 825 16.16 54.91 -9.45
N LEU A 826 15.39 55.55 -10.32
CA LEU A 826 15.36 55.22 -11.76
C LEU A 826 16.19 56.14 -12.63
N GLU A 827 16.85 57.15 -12.05
CA GLU A 827 17.70 58.10 -12.78
C GLU A 827 18.84 57.34 -13.48
N GLY A 828 18.96 57.57 -14.81
CA GLY A 828 19.98 56.90 -15.64
C GLY A 828 19.76 55.41 -15.91
N ALA A 829 18.73 54.79 -15.30
CA ALA A 829 18.46 53.36 -15.43
C ALA A 829 17.38 53.02 -16.46
N ILE A 830 16.54 54.01 -16.83
CA ILE A 830 15.40 53.84 -17.75
C ILE A 830 15.36 54.97 -18.81
N ASN A 831 14.74 54.63 -19.96
CA ASN A 831 14.30 55.67 -20.92
C ASN A 831 13.04 56.33 -20.38
N VAL A 832 13.21 57.55 -19.84
CA VAL A 832 12.13 58.30 -19.18
C VAL A 832 10.93 58.52 -20.11
N GLU A 833 11.13 58.74 -21.41
CA GLU A 833 10.04 58.93 -22.37
C GLU A 833 9.24 57.63 -22.60
N GLU A 834 9.91 56.51 -22.67
CA GLU A 834 9.26 55.19 -22.81
C GLU A 834 8.47 54.82 -21.55
N GLU A 835 9.02 55.11 -20.37
CA GLU A 835 8.38 54.82 -19.10
C GLU A 835 7.15 55.71 -18.86
N ILE A 836 7.24 57.01 -19.18
CA ILE A 836 6.07 57.88 -19.14
C ILE A 836 4.96 57.37 -20.07
N LYS A 837 5.31 56.89 -21.28
CA LYS A 837 4.33 56.34 -22.22
C LYS A 837 3.68 55.09 -21.69
N LYS A 838 4.44 54.20 -21.00
CA LYS A 838 3.90 52.99 -20.37
C LYS A 838 2.99 53.30 -19.19
N LEU A 839 3.42 54.19 -18.30
CA LEU A 839 2.61 54.64 -17.16
C LEU A 839 1.32 55.34 -17.61
N GLN A 840 1.37 56.11 -18.73
CA GLN A 840 0.22 56.75 -19.33
C GLN A 840 -0.79 55.72 -19.85
N ALA A 841 -0.31 54.62 -20.49
CA ALA A 841 -1.17 53.55 -20.96
C ALA A 841 -1.83 52.79 -19.80
N GLU A 842 -1.08 52.55 -18.69
CA GLU A 842 -1.63 51.96 -17.47
C GLU A 842 -2.65 52.85 -16.79
N LEU A 843 -2.42 54.17 -16.77
CA LEU A 843 -3.34 55.19 -16.27
C LEU A 843 -4.65 55.19 -17.07
N ASP A 844 -4.54 55.18 -18.39
CA ASP A 844 -5.70 55.15 -19.29
C ASP A 844 -6.52 53.88 -19.11
N TYR A 845 -5.86 52.75 -18.91
CA TYR A 845 -6.50 51.48 -18.58
C TYR A 845 -7.22 51.52 -17.22
N ALA A 846 -6.55 52.05 -16.18
CA ALA A 846 -7.11 52.16 -14.82
C ALA A 846 -8.33 53.09 -14.80
N ILE A 847 -8.28 54.19 -15.54
CA ILE A 847 -9.41 55.11 -15.70
C ILE A 847 -10.57 54.43 -16.42
N GLY A 848 -10.29 53.64 -17.48
CA GLY A 848 -11.29 52.86 -18.18
C GLY A 848 -11.95 51.82 -17.29
N PHE A 849 -11.14 51.13 -16.47
CA PHE A 849 -11.61 50.16 -15.48
C PHE A 849 -12.47 50.82 -14.40
N LEU A 850 -12.05 51.96 -13.83
CA LEU A 850 -12.81 52.71 -12.83
C LEU A 850 -14.18 53.13 -13.39
N LYS A 851 -14.24 53.66 -14.61
CA LYS A 851 -15.50 54.00 -15.28
C LYS A 851 -16.43 52.81 -15.44
N SER A 852 -15.88 51.61 -15.73
CA SER A 852 -16.67 50.36 -15.83
C SER A 852 -17.26 49.95 -14.47
N VAL A 853 -16.48 50.06 -13.39
CA VAL A 853 -16.93 49.76 -12.02
C VAL A 853 -17.96 50.79 -11.54
N GLU A 854 -17.74 52.07 -11.79
CA GLU A 854 -18.69 53.14 -11.46
C GLU A 854 -20.01 53.01 -12.20
N LYS A 855 -19.99 52.62 -13.48
CA LYS A 855 -21.19 52.31 -14.26
C LYS A 855 -21.99 51.15 -13.67
N LYS A 856 -21.31 50.14 -13.11
CA LYS A 856 -22.00 49.05 -12.40
C LYS A 856 -22.59 49.52 -11.07
N LEU A 857 -21.87 50.31 -10.31
CA LEU A 857 -22.31 50.84 -9.01
C LEU A 857 -23.38 51.93 -9.14
N SER A 858 -23.48 52.64 -10.26
CA SER A 858 -24.56 53.59 -10.58
C SER A 858 -25.85 52.94 -11.06
N ASN A 859 -25.84 51.65 -11.34
CA ASN A 859 -27.04 50.91 -11.69
C ASN A 859 -27.82 50.54 -10.41
N GLU A 860 -28.86 51.33 -10.11
CA GLU A 860 -29.73 51.14 -8.93
C GLU A 860 -30.30 49.73 -8.82
N ARG A 861 -30.62 49.08 -9.96
CA ARG A 861 -31.10 47.66 -9.95
C ARG A 861 -30.04 46.68 -9.56
N PHE A 862 -28.78 46.91 -9.92
CA PHE A 862 -27.67 46.08 -9.51
C PHE A 862 -27.42 46.22 -8.02
N VAL A 863 -27.32 47.44 -7.52
CA VAL A 863 -27.04 47.71 -6.11
C VAL A 863 -28.16 47.22 -5.19
N ALA A 864 -29.42 47.26 -5.65
CA ALA A 864 -30.58 46.84 -4.86
C ALA A 864 -30.81 45.32 -4.85
N ASN A 865 -30.38 44.58 -5.90
CA ASN A 865 -30.71 43.16 -6.06
C ASN A 865 -29.49 42.21 -5.97
N ALA A 866 -28.27 42.73 -6.00
CA ALA A 866 -27.07 41.88 -5.85
C ALA A 866 -26.78 41.58 -4.37
N PRO A 867 -26.19 40.41 -4.05
CA PRO A 867 -25.75 40.10 -2.69
C PRO A 867 -24.81 41.18 -2.14
N GLU A 868 -24.96 41.52 -0.86
CA GLU A 868 -24.16 42.57 -0.20
C GLU A 868 -22.66 42.41 -0.35
N ALA A 869 -22.18 41.15 -0.31
CA ALA A 869 -20.77 40.81 -0.53
C ALA A 869 -20.27 41.16 -1.94
N VAL A 870 -21.13 41.07 -2.96
CA VAL A 870 -20.80 41.42 -4.36
C VAL A 870 -20.70 42.93 -4.54
N VAL A 871 -21.62 43.64 -3.92
CA VAL A 871 -21.62 45.16 -3.93
C VAL A 871 -20.39 45.67 -3.17
N ALA A 872 -20.06 45.08 -2.02
CA ALA A 872 -18.87 45.41 -1.24
C ALA A 872 -17.58 45.16 -2.04
N ALA A 873 -17.50 44.02 -2.75
CA ALA A 873 -16.38 43.72 -3.63
C ALA A 873 -16.19 44.72 -4.77
N GLU A 874 -17.30 45.18 -5.41
CA GLU A 874 -17.23 46.24 -6.44
C GLU A 874 -16.84 47.61 -5.88
N ARG A 875 -17.28 47.98 -4.67
CA ARG A 875 -16.84 49.21 -3.98
C ARG A 875 -15.35 49.14 -3.62
N LYS A 876 -14.84 47.98 -3.21
CA LYS A 876 -13.40 47.75 -2.98
C LYS A 876 -12.62 47.96 -4.28
N LYS A 877 -13.07 47.37 -5.40
CA LYS A 877 -12.44 47.60 -6.72
C LYS A 877 -12.42 49.05 -7.13
N GLN A 878 -13.47 49.81 -6.80
CA GLN A 878 -13.53 51.26 -7.03
C GLN A 878 -12.45 52.00 -6.23
N ALA A 879 -12.35 51.74 -4.94
CA ALA A 879 -11.35 52.36 -4.07
C ALA A 879 -9.91 51.99 -4.48
N ASP A 880 -9.66 50.72 -4.81
CA ASP A 880 -8.36 50.26 -5.29
C ASP A 880 -7.98 50.89 -6.63
N ALA A 881 -8.93 51.04 -7.55
CA ALA A 881 -8.71 51.71 -8.84
C ALA A 881 -8.43 53.23 -8.68
N GLN A 882 -9.15 53.90 -7.81
CA GLN A 882 -8.93 55.33 -7.50
C GLN A 882 -7.54 55.55 -6.88
N SER A 883 -7.14 54.70 -5.93
CA SER A 883 -5.81 54.75 -5.33
C SER A 883 -4.72 54.52 -6.38
N LYS A 884 -4.92 53.50 -7.27
CA LYS A 884 -3.97 53.22 -8.36
C LYS A 884 -3.83 54.37 -9.35
N ILE A 885 -4.93 55.00 -9.72
CA ILE A 885 -4.93 56.19 -10.63
C ILE A 885 -4.11 57.31 -10.01
N LYS A 886 -4.35 57.64 -8.73
CA LYS A 886 -3.62 58.68 -8.04
C LYS A 886 -2.12 58.41 -7.99
N THR A 887 -1.73 57.15 -7.70
CA THR A 887 -0.30 56.75 -7.67
C THR A 887 0.33 56.89 -9.06
N LEU A 888 -0.39 56.50 -10.12
CA LEU A 888 0.13 56.59 -11.50
C LEU A 888 0.29 58.06 -11.95
N GLU A 889 -0.66 58.95 -11.61
CA GLU A 889 -0.58 60.37 -11.89
C GLU A 889 0.60 61.02 -11.17
N GLU A 890 0.81 60.72 -9.89
CA GLU A 890 1.94 61.22 -9.10
C GLU A 890 3.28 60.74 -9.69
N SER A 891 3.35 59.48 -10.12
CA SER A 891 4.54 58.86 -10.73
C SER A 891 4.88 59.52 -12.09
N ILE A 892 3.88 59.78 -12.95
CA ILE A 892 4.05 60.47 -14.23
C ILE A 892 4.50 61.95 -14.01
N ALA A 893 3.91 62.60 -13.02
CA ALA A 893 4.27 63.99 -12.67
C ALA A 893 5.72 64.06 -12.12
N ALA A 894 6.18 63.06 -11.35
CA ALA A 894 7.54 63.00 -10.83
C ALA A 894 8.58 62.77 -11.94
N LEU A 895 8.27 61.93 -12.94
CA LEU A 895 9.17 61.64 -14.09
C LEU A 895 9.20 62.79 -15.10
N LYS A 896 8.25 63.70 -15.10
CA LYS A 896 8.20 64.91 -15.98
C LYS A 896 8.93 66.08 -15.38
N LYS A 897 9.30 66.09 -14.08
CA LYS A 897 10.12 67.08 -13.43
C LYS A 897 11.59 66.79 -13.65
#